data_950d7efb9e56d602216091094a714774
#
_entry.id   950d7efb9e56d602216091094a714774
#
_cell.length_a   1.000
_cell.length_b   1.000
_cell.length_c   1.000
_cell.angle_alpha   90.00
_cell.angle_beta   90.00
_cell.angle_gamma   90.00
#
_symmetry.space_group_name_H-M   'P 1'
#
loop_
_entity.id
_entity.type
_entity.pdbx_description
1 polymer ?
#
loop_
_entity_poly.entity_id
_entity_poly.type
_entity_poly.pdbx_seq_one_letter_code
_entity_poly.pdbx_strand_id
1 'polypeptide(L)'
;MVRMTIAMLLLALPVAAGQGDASADALQEAARRGDLARVEALLDQGVQVDAATRYGTTPLFFAAARGHAAIVRALVEGGADVNAADTFYGTTVLRRALGNRNVEIARYLLEQGATDADRALLVAARRGDRALLEAAIATGHVHADALAEALVVAGDRNDSAMTDRLGDVTPAPPPVPQIDINRLFLYAGSYTNDFLRRVVELRVVDRTLVARVSDTSMLSFTPLTDTSFVAESDGTTVSFDIRGSMVNRIELTRNGESAFYRPTAETESREVAPVGEADPISRVALPAAPRTAPSPWPGFRGPSASGVADGQGAATTWDAETGENIAWKTSIPGLANSAPVIWGDQVFVTTAVSGGGDDTFRVGQYGDTASVDDLSPHSWHLYSLDRLSGAIRWERVVHEGRPQTKRHQKASQANSTPATDGEHVVAVFGAIGLVVCYDLDGTLLWEVDVGVLDSGWFFDPDVQWGHSSSPIIHEGLVILQADTQEESYIAALDLESGREVWRAIRADEISTFATPTVYTGSDGNELITNGTTIRAYDPATGEQLWALGPNSELAIATPIFSDDVIYLTAGYPPVRPVYAVRPGHRGDLSLIDGATASDAVAWSTNRGGTYVPTPIVYRGHLYTNANNGRLTCYDARTGEIVYRRRIGGVGGSYSASPVAADGKLYFTSEEGDTHVVRAGPEYELLATNTVGEIVMANPAVSDGMLVIRTQGHVYGIAE
;
A
#
# COMPACT_ATOMS: atom_id res chain seq x y z
N MET A 1 30.63 45.27 54.60
CA MET A 1 30.42 44.71 53.24
C MET A 1 30.10 43.23 53.43
N VAL A 2 28.81 42.91 53.45
CA VAL A 2 28.32 41.52 53.59
C VAL A 2 27.88 41.07 52.24
N ARG A 3 28.53 40.03 51.68
CA ARG A 3 28.13 39.35 50.45
C ARG A 3 27.06 38.31 50.82
N MET A 4 25.85 38.54 50.36
CA MET A 4 24.72 37.61 50.43
C MET A 4 24.77 36.70 49.19
N THR A 5 25.08 35.42 49.40
CA THR A 5 25.04 34.38 48.35
C THR A 5 23.65 33.80 48.33
N ILE A 6 22.88 34.05 47.25
CA ILE A 6 21.57 33.44 47.02
C ILE A 6 21.87 32.06 46.37
N ALA A 7 21.62 30.99 47.12
CA ALA A 7 21.58 29.63 46.57
C ALA A 7 20.19 29.42 45.89
N MET A 8 20.20 29.27 44.57
CA MET A 8 19.04 28.92 43.77
C MET A 8 18.85 27.42 43.86
N LEU A 9 17.86 26.97 44.62
CA LEU A 9 17.45 25.57 44.71
C LEU A 9 16.63 25.25 43.45
N LEU A 10 17.23 24.62 42.46
CA LEU A 10 16.53 23.99 41.32
C LEU A 10 15.85 22.72 41.83
N LEU A 11 14.56 22.78 42.09
CA LEU A 11 13.70 21.62 42.23
C LEU A 11 13.53 21.01 40.85
N ALA A 12 14.24 19.93 40.59
CA ALA A 12 13.97 19.03 39.48
C ALA A 12 12.67 18.27 39.78
N LEU A 13 11.57 18.67 39.15
CA LEU A 13 10.38 17.82 39.06
C LEU A 13 10.71 16.64 38.15
N PRO A 14 10.48 15.39 38.55
CA PRO A 14 10.62 14.27 37.65
C PRO A 14 9.51 14.38 36.60
N VAL A 15 9.91 14.35 35.33
CA VAL A 15 9.02 14.15 34.19
C VAL A 15 8.50 12.72 34.28
N ALA A 16 7.26 12.57 34.77
CA ALA A 16 6.57 11.28 34.90
C ALA A 16 5.85 10.87 33.61
N ALA A 17 6.40 11.23 32.46
CA ALA A 17 5.78 10.94 31.15
C ALA A 17 6.32 9.67 30.47
N GLY A 18 7.23 8.92 31.06
CA GLY A 18 7.85 7.76 30.40
C GLY A 18 7.53 6.38 31.00
N GLN A 19 6.87 6.30 32.17
CA GLN A 19 6.59 5.00 32.81
C GLN A 19 5.21 4.41 32.47
N GLY A 20 4.26 5.22 32.05
CA GLY A 20 2.92 4.78 31.68
C GLY A 20 2.89 4.05 30.33
N ASP A 21 3.60 4.57 29.35
CA ASP A 21 3.64 3.98 27.99
C ASP A 21 4.37 2.62 27.98
N ALA A 22 5.54 2.54 28.60
CA ALA A 22 6.32 1.29 28.65
C ALA A 22 5.59 0.12 29.36
N SER A 23 4.71 0.42 30.33
CA SER A 23 3.91 -0.60 31.03
C SER A 23 2.69 -1.02 30.20
N ALA A 24 2.11 -0.12 29.42
CA ALA A 24 1.05 -0.40 28.49
C ALA A 24 1.54 -1.31 27.34
N ASP A 25 2.69 -0.96 26.75
CA ASP A 25 3.33 -1.76 25.71
C ASP A 25 3.69 -3.16 26.23
N ALA A 26 4.18 -3.26 27.47
CA ALA A 26 4.49 -4.55 28.09
C ALA A 26 3.25 -5.42 28.28
N LEU A 27 2.07 -4.85 28.58
CA LEU A 27 0.81 -5.59 28.70
C LEU A 27 0.32 -6.08 27.32
N GLN A 28 0.39 -5.24 26.30
CA GLN A 28 0.06 -5.61 24.93
C GLN A 28 0.96 -6.75 24.44
N GLU A 29 2.27 -6.63 24.67
CA GLU A 29 3.26 -7.63 24.29
C GLU A 29 3.04 -8.97 25.02
N ALA A 30 2.79 -8.94 26.33
CA ALA A 30 2.50 -10.14 27.11
C ALA A 30 1.21 -10.83 26.63
N ALA A 31 0.16 -10.03 26.33
CA ALA A 31 -1.10 -10.55 25.79
C ALA A 31 -0.92 -11.17 24.40
N ARG A 32 -0.09 -10.57 23.56
CA ARG A 32 0.24 -11.04 22.21
C ARG A 32 1.04 -12.35 22.24
N ARG A 33 2.04 -12.45 23.13
CA ARG A 33 2.91 -13.64 23.27
C ARG A 33 2.30 -14.81 24.02
N GLY A 34 1.17 -14.62 24.67
CA GLY A 34 0.55 -15.68 25.46
C GLY A 34 1.13 -15.83 26.87
N ASP A 35 1.82 -14.82 27.39
CA ASP A 35 2.43 -14.84 28.72
C ASP A 35 1.40 -14.42 29.79
N LEU A 36 0.60 -15.41 30.24
CA LEU A 36 -0.45 -15.21 31.23
C LEU A 36 0.13 -14.66 32.54
N ALA A 37 1.23 -15.21 33.02
CA ALA A 37 1.82 -14.79 34.31
C ALA A 37 2.27 -13.31 34.26
N ARG A 38 2.78 -12.86 33.11
CA ARG A 38 3.18 -11.46 32.93
C ARG A 38 1.94 -10.55 32.81
N VAL A 39 0.88 -10.99 32.14
CA VAL A 39 -0.40 -10.25 32.06
C VAL A 39 -0.97 -10.05 33.45
N GLU A 40 -1.12 -11.10 34.25
CA GLU A 40 -1.63 -11.02 35.63
C GLU A 40 -0.78 -10.09 36.50
N ALA A 41 0.56 -10.23 36.43
CA ALA A 41 1.46 -9.37 37.18
C ALA A 41 1.35 -7.86 36.80
N LEU A 42 1.09 -7.56 35.54
CA LEU A 42 0.93 -6.18 35.07
C LEU A 42 -0.45 -5.60 35.47
N LEU A 43 -1.50 -6.41 35.42
CA LEU A 43 -2.82 -6.03 35.92
C LEU A 43 -2.81 -5.78 37.43
N ASP A 44 -2.13 -6.62 38.23
CA ASP A 44 -1.93 -6.43 39.68
C ASP A 44 -1.15 -5.16 40.00
N GLN A 45 -0.27 -4.70 39.11
CA GLN A 45 0.45 -3.43 39.21
C GLN A 45 -0.42 -2.23 38.85
N GLY A 46 -1.66 -2.42 38.39
CA GLY A 46 -2.60 -1.37 38.04
C GLY A 46 -2.39 -0.80 36.63
N VAL A 47 -1.75 -1.53 35.73
CA VAL A 47 -1.67 -1.15 34.33
C VAL A 47 -3.08 -1.13 33.73
N GLN A 48 -3.39 -0.09 32.94
CA GLN A 48 -4.70 0.06 32.31
C GLN A 48 -4.99 -1.12 31.40
N VAL A 49 -6.06 -1.88 31.71
CA VAL A 49 -6.41 -3.11 30.99
C VAL A 49 -6.72 -2.89 29.49
N ASP A 50 -7.30 -1.73 29.18
CA ASP A 50 -7.63 -1.30 27.81
C ASP A 50 -6.61 -0.31 27.23
N ALA A 51 -5.35 -0.35 27.70
CA ALA A 51 -4.29 0.47 27.13
C ALA A 51 -4.15 0.14 25.62
N ALA A 52 -4.60 1.05 24.80
CA ALA A 52 -4.68 0.83 23.34
C ALA A 52 -3.48 1.40 22.60
N THR A 53 -3.11 0.76 21.48
CA THR A 53 -2.17 1.34 20.52
C THR A 53 -2.75 2.60 19.88
N ARG A 54 -1.96 3.32 19.10
CA ARG A 54 -2.44 4.47 18.30
C ARG A 54 -3.59 4.11 17.33
N TYR A 55 -3.78 2.82 17.06
CA TYR A 55 -4.86 2.29 16.22
C TYR A 55 -6.03 1.73 17.02
N GLY A 56 -6.08 1.96 18.32
CA GLY A 56 -7.17 1.48 19.17
C GLY A 56 -7.14 -0.01 19.50
N THR A 57 -6.09 -0.74 19.11
CA THR A 57 -5.97 -2.18 19.44
C THR A 57 -5.58 -2.33 20.91
N THR A 58 -6.37 -3.13 21.64
CA THR A 58 -6.19 -3.39 23.09
C THR A 58 -5.45 -4.71 23.33
N PRO A 59 -4.94 -4.97 24.56
CA PRO A 59 -4.39 -6.28 24.93
C PRO A 59 -5.39 -7.42 24.67
N LEU A 60 -6.68 -7.20 24.93
CA LEU A 60 -7.75 -8.15 24.65
C LEU A 60 -7.86 -8.48 23.15
N PHE A 61 -7.70 -7.49 22.28
CA PHE A 61 -7.70 -7.68 20.83
C PHE A 61 -6.57 -8.64 20.39
N PHE A 62 -5.35 -8.45 20.90
CA PHE A 62 -4.23 -9.32 20.59
C PHE A 62 -4.39 -10.74 21.13
N ALA A 63 -4.81 -10.87 22.39
CA ALA A 63 -5.07 -12.18 22.99
C ALA A 63 -6.13 -12.98 22.23
N ALA A 64 -7.23 -12.31 21.81
CA ALA A 64 -8.29 -12.92 21.02
C ALA A 64 -7.82 -13.30 19.60
N ALA A 65 -6.99 -12.45 18.98
CA ALA A 65 -6.38 -12.71 17.68
C ALA A 65 -5.50 -13.96 17.68
N ARG A 66 -4.72 -14.15 18.75
CA ARG A 66 -3.76 -15.26 18.88
C ARG A 66 -4.33 -16.53 19.49
N GLY A 67 -5.56 -16.51 19.97
CA GLY A 67 -6.20 -17.68 20.55
C GLY A 67 -5.81 -17.95 22.00
N HIS A 68 -5.32 -16.95 22.74
CA HIS A 68 -4.88 -17.08 24.12
C HIS A 68 -6.07 -17.01 25.09
N ALA A 69 -6.89 -18.07 25.14
CA ALA A 69 -8.16 -18.10 25.88
C ALA A 69 -8.00 -17.77 27.38
N ALA A 70 -6.93 -18.23 28.02
CA ALA A 70 -6.67 -17.90 29.42
C ALA A 70 -6.42 -16.42 29.66
N ILE A 71 -5.68 -15.77 28.76
CA ILE A 71 -5.41 -14.33 28.82
C ILE A 71 -6.68 -13.53 28.51
N VAL A 72 -7.48 -13.97 27.52
CA VAL A 72 -8.78 -13.34 27.25
C VAL A 72 -9.64 -13.32 28.50
N ARG A 73 -9.71 -14.44 29.26
CA ARG A 73 -10.45 -14.51 30.53
C ARG A 73 -9.88 -13.54 31.56
N ALA A 74 -8.57 -13.57 31.77
CA ALA A 74 -7.90 -12.69 32.74
C ALA A 74 -8.12 -11.19 32.44
N LEU A 75 -8.03 -10.80 31.17
CA LEU A 75 -8.28 -9.41 30.76
C LEU A 75 -9.75 -9.01 30.95
N VAL A 76 -10.70 -9.86 30.55
CA VAL A 76 -12.14 -9.58 30.73
C VAL A 76 -12.52 -9.55 32.23
N GLU A 77 -11.98 -10.45 33.05
CA GLU A 77 -12.14 -10.43 34.52
C GLU A 77 -11.49 -9.19 35.13
N GLY A 78 -10.40 -8.68 34.52
CA GLY A 78 -9.76 -7.41 34.85
C GLY A 78 -10.52 -6.16 34.38
N GLY A 79 -11.67 -6.33 33.71
CA GLY A 79 -12.56 -5.25 33.28
C GLY A 79 -12.30 -4.72 31.86
N ALA A 80 -11.64 -5.51 31.00
CA ALA A 80 -11.44 -5.12 29.59
C ALA A 80 -12.78 -4.98 28.85
N ASP A 81 -12.86 -3.97 27.96
CA ASP A 81 -14.03 -3.76 27.10
C ASP A 81 -14.09 -4.82 26.00
N VAL A 82 -15.05 -5.77 26.12
CA VAL A 82 -15.28 -6.83 25.13
C VAL A 82 -15.75 -6.33 23.77
N ASN A 83 -16.24 -5.09 23.70
CA ASN A 83 -16.70 -4.42 22.50
C ASN A 83 -15.67 -3.43 21.92
N ALA A 84 -14.47 -3.37 22.51
CA ALA A 84 -13.39 -2.56 21.95
C ALA A 84 -13.19 -2.88 20.46
N ALA A 85 -13.08 -1.85 19.65
CA ALA A 85 -12.83 -1.96 18.22
C ALA A 85 -11.60 -1.12 17.87
N ASP A 86 -10.81 -1.60 16.91
CA ASP A 86 -9.74 -0.78 16.37
C ASP A 86 -10.30 0.46 15.65
N THR A 87 -9.53 1.54 15.68
CA THR A 87 -9.95 2.83 15.11
C THR A 87 -9.70 2.92 13.61
N PHE A 88 -9.00 1.94 13.02
CA PHE A 88 -8.61 1.96 11.63
C PHE A 88 -9.59 1.17 10.74
N TYR A 89 -9.87 -0.08 11.08
CA TYR A 89 -10.83 -0.94 10.35
C TYR A 89 -12.21 -1.02 11.01
N GLY A 90 -12.34 -0.54 12.26
CA GLY A 90 -13.55 -0.75 13.07
C GLY A 90 -13.79 -2.21 13.41
N THR A 91 -12.72 -3.03 13.48
CA THR A 91 -12.83 -4.46 13.77
C THR A 91 -12.93 -4.68 15.27
N THR A 92 -14.02 -5.28 15.73
CA THR A 92 -14.21 -5.65 17.14
C THR A 92 -13.36 -6.85 17.54
N VAL A 93 -13.12 -6.99 18.85
CA VAL A 93 -12.45 -8.17 19.43
C VAL A 93 -13.12 -9.46 18.98
N LEU A 94 -14.47 -9.51 18.98
CA LEU A 94 -15.24 -10.66 18.53
C LEU A 94 -15.01 -10.98 17.05
N ARG A 95 -15.03 -9.97 16.17
CA ARG A 95 -14.74 -10.16 14.73
C ARG A 95 -13.34 -10.72 14.52
N ARG A 96 -12.38 -10.25 15.30
CA ARG A 96 -10.99 -10.73 15.22
C ARG A 96 -10.87 -12.19 15.61
N ALA A 97 -11.50 -12.60 16.72
CA ALA A 97 -11.55 -14.00 17.15
C ALA A 97 -12.20 -14.92 16.09
N LEU A 98 -13.32 -14.50 15.51
CA LEU A 98 -14.03 -15.25 14.45
C LEU A 98 -13.19 -15.38 13.16
N GLY A 99 -12.50 -14.32 12.75
CA GLY A 99 -11.61 -14.30 11.58
C GLY A 99 -10.47 -15.30 11.73
N ASN A 100 -9.86 -15.38 12.89
CA ASN A 100 -8.74 -16.27 13.19
C ASN A 100 -9.18 -17.66 13.68
N ARG A 101 -10.47 -18.00 13.54
CA ARG A 101 -11.07 -19.30 13.89
C ARG A 101 -11.02 -19.65 15.38
N ASN A 102 -10.87 -18.69 16.26
CA ASN A 102 -10.87 -18.88 17.72
C ASN A 102 -12.31 -18.94 18.27
N VAL A 103 -13.03 -19.99 17.92
CA VAL A 103 -14.47 -20.14 18.22
C VAL A 103 -14.77 -20.18 19.71
N GLU A 104 -13.92 -20.82 20.51
CA GLU A 104 -14.08 -20.86 21.97
C GLU A 104 -14.04 -19.44 22.56
N ILE A 105 -13.07 -18.63 22.12
CA ILE A 105 -12.96 -17.22 22.54
C ILE A 105 -14.17 -16.43 22.07
N ALA A 106 -14.61 -16.63 20.82
CA ALA A 106 -15.78 -15.93 20.28
C ALA A 106 -17.04 -16.22 21.10
N ARG A 107 -17.26 -17.48 21.50
CA ARG A 107 -18.35 -17.84 22.37
C ARG A 107 -18.27 -17.20 23.75
N TYR A 108 -17.09 -17.22 24.36
CA TYR A 108 -16.88 -16.58 25.66
C TYR A 108 -17.15 -15.08 25.58
N LEU A 109 -16.67 -14.38 24.54
CA LEU A 109 -16.92 -12.95 24.34
C LEU A 109 -18.42 -12.63 24.19
N LEU A 110 -19.17 -13.47 23.46
CA LEU A 110 -20.64 -13.34 23.36
C LEU A 110 -21.32 -13.52 24.74
N GLU A 111 -20.87 -14.48 25.53
CA GLU A 111 -21.35 -14.70 26.90
C GLU A 111 -21.03 -13.50 27.82
N GLN A 112 -19.97 -12.75 27.53
CA GLN A 112 -19.58 -11.55 28.27
C GLN A 112 -20.17 -10.25 27.69
N GLY A 113 -21.08 -10.32 26.72
CA GLY A 113 -21.82 -9.17 26.20
C GLY A 113 -21.24 -8.54 24.92
N ALA A 114 -20.48 -9.29 24.14
CA ALA A 114 -20.07 -8.82 22.81
C ALA A 114 -21.29 -8.65 21.89
N THR A 115 -21.37 -7.48 21.20
CA THR A 115 -22.57 -7.05 20.47
C THR A 115 -22.64 -7.48 19.02
N ASP A 116 -21.57 -8.00 18.42
CA ASP A 116 -21.47 -8.38 16.99
C ASP A 116 -22.03 -9.78 16.70
N ALA A 117 -23.22 -10.07 17.28
CA ALA A 117 -23.88 -11.36 17.24
C ALA A 117 -24.24 -11.83 15.81
N ASP A 118 -24.63 -10.92 14.93
CA ASP A 118 -24.96 -11.21 13.53
C ASP A 118 -23.80 -11.88 12.81
N ARG A 119 -22.60 -11.38 12.99
CA ARG A 119 -21.40 -11.97 12.40
C ARG A 119 -21.11 -13.35 12.93
N ALA A 120 -21.27 -13.55 14.24
CA ALA A 120 -21.11 -14.85 14.88
C ALA A 120 -22.14 -15.87 14.36
N LEU A 121 -23.40 -15.45 14.21
CA LEU A 121 -24.48 -16.28 13.66
C LEU A 121 -24.15 -16.76 12.25
N LEU A 122 -23.72 -15.84 11.36
CA LEU A 122 -23.36 -16.18 9.98
C LEU A 122 -22.16 -17.12 9.90
N VAL A 123 -21.15 -16.92 10.74
CA VAL A 123 -19.99 -17.82 10.82
C VAL A 123 -20.41 -19.19 11.33
N ALA A 124 -21.29 -19.25 12.33
CA ALA A 124 -21.82 -20.48 12.88
C ALA A 124 -22.62 -21.26 11.83
N ALA A 125 -23.51 -20.59 11.10
CA ALA A 125 -24.30 -21.20 10.02
C ALA A 125 -23.39 -21.76 8.90
N ARG A 126 -22.40 -20.99 8.44
CA ARG A 126 -21.45 -21.41 7.41
C ARG A 126 -20.59 -22.61 7.83
N ARG A 127 -20.26 -22.74 9.11
CA ARG A 127 -19.43 -23.83 9.66
C ARG A 127 -20.21 -25.02 10.18
N GLY A 128 -21.50 -24.88 10.41
CA GLY A 128 -22.33 -25.89 11.12
C GLY A 128 -22.05 -25.94 12.62
N ASP A 129 -21.58 -24.85 13.22
CA ASP A 129 -21.20 -24.78 14.63
C ASP A 129 -22.41 -24.36 15.47
N ARG A 130 -23.11 -25.39 16.03
CA ARG A 130 -24.31 -25.17 16.83
C ARG A 130 -24.04 -24.46 18.15
N ALA A 131 -22.86 -24.67 18.74
CA ALA A 131 -22.54 -24.05 20.02
C ALA A 131 -22.30 -22.53 19.85
N LEU A 132 -21.64 -22.13 18.77
CA LEU A 132 -21.50 -20.70 18.42
C LEU A 132 -22.85 -20.09 18.02
N LEU A 133 -23.69 -20.85 17.30
CA LEU A 133 -25.04 -20.41 16.93
C LEU A 133 -25.88 -20.09 18.19
N GLU A 134 -25.93 -21.01 19.16
CA GLU A 134 -26.68 -20.80 20.40
C GLU A 134 -26.13 -19.60 21.20
N ALA A 135 -24.81 -19.45 21.27
CA ALA A 135 -24.21 -18.30 21.94
C ALA A 135 -24.59 -16.96 21.26
N ALA A 136 -24.60 -16.91 19.91
CA ALA A 136 -25.04 -15.73 19.17
C ALA A 136 -26.54 -15.43 19.41
N ILE A 137 -27.41 -16.44 19.36
CA ILE A 137 -28.84 -16.28 19.60
C ILE A 137 -29.12 -15.85 21.06
N ALA A 138 -28.38 -16.38 22.02
CA ALA A 138 -28.55 -16.07 23.43
C ALA A 138 -28.25 -14.59 23.78
N THR A 139 -27.51 -13.89 22.97
CA THR A 139 -27.28 -12.45 23.16
C THR A 139 -28.55 -11.60 23.02
N GLY A 140 -29.55 -12.07 22.27
CA GLY A 140 -30.75 -11.33 21.93
C GLY A 140 -30.51 -10.19 20.93
N HIS A 141 -29.32 -10.12 20.29
CA HIS A 141 -28.90 -9.06 19.36
C HIS A 141 -28.78 -9.55 17.90
N VAL A 142 -29.44 -10.65 17.55
CA VAL A 142 -29.49 -11.14 16.17
C VAL A 142 -30.56 -10.38 15.38
N HIS A 143 -30.19 -9.76 14.27
CA HIS A 143 -31.09 -8.96 13.44
C HIS A 143 -31.67 -9.75 12.28
N ALA A 144 -32.79 -9.23 11.71
CA ALA A 144 -33.58 -9.91 10.68
C ALA A 144 -32.78 -10.30 9.43
N ASP A 145 -31.90 -9.42 8.94
CA ASP A 145 -31.12 -9.67 7.72
C ASP A 145 -30.09 -10.80 7.93
N ALA A 146 -29.40 -10.80 9.06
CA ALA A 146 -28.44 -11.86 9.40
C ALA A 146 -29.15 -13.20 9.63
N LEU A 147 -30.33 -13.17 10.23
CA LEU A 147 -31.14 -14.37 10.43
C LEU A 147 -31.61 -14.95 9.09
N ALA A 148 -32.07 -14.11 8.16
CA ALA A 148 -32.49 -14.53 6.82
C ALA A 148 -31.31 -15.13 6.02
N GLU A 149 -30.12 -14.51 6.06
CA GLU A 149 -28.92 -15.06 5.41
C GLU A 149 -28.49 -16.38 6.06
N ALA A 150 -28.52 -16.48 7.38
CA ALA A 150 -28.17 -17.70 8.10
C ALA A 150 -29.12 -18.87 7.76
N LEU A 151 -30.41 -18.60 7.59
CA LEU A 151 -31.41 -19.58 7.15
C LEU A 151 -31.09 -20.12 5.75
N VAL A 152 -30.76 -19.24 4.80
CA VAL A 152 -30.35 -19.66 3.44
C VAL A 152 -29.11 -20.55 3.52
N VAL A 153 -28.09 -20.14 4.27
CA VAL A 153 -26.83 -20.91 4.43
C VAL A 153 -27.08 -22.27 5.07
N ALA A 154 -27.94 -22.35 6.10
CA ALA A 154 -28.30 -23.63 6.76
C ALA A 154 -29.08 -24.55 5.79
N GLY A 155 -29.98 -23.98 4.98
CA GLY A 155 -30.73 -24.69 3.93
C GLY A 155 -29.79 -25.25 2.85
N ASP A 156 -28.87 -24.47 2.33
CA ASP A 156 -27.86 -24.91 1.33
C ASP A 156 -26.97 -26.06 1.86
N ARG A 157 -26.72 -26.08 3.16
CA ARG A 157 -25.99 -27.17 3.82
C ARG A 157 -26.86 -28.40 4.13
N ASN A 158 -28.17 -28.36 3.91
CA ASN A 158 -29.15 -29.35 4.29
C ASN A 158 -29.13 -29.67 5.81
N ASP A 159 -28.83 -28.67 6.66
CA ASP A 159 -28.85 -28.80 8.12
C ASP A 159 -30.25 -28.44 8.67
N SER A 160 -31.17 -29.41 8.61
CA SER A 160 -32.55 -29.19 9.03
C SER A 160 -32.67 -28.75 10.49
N ALA A 161 -31.85 -29.33 11.39
CA ALA A 161 -31.89 -28.97 12.81
C ALA A 161 -31.43 -27.52 13.07
N MET A 162 -30.49 -26.99 12.26
CA MET A 162 -30.09 -25.59 12.32
C MET A 162 -31.15 -24.69 11.71
N THR A 163 -31.77 -25.11 10.59
CA THR A 163 -32.86 -24.38 9.94
C THR A 163 -34.07 -24.24 10.88
N ASP A 164 -34.47 -25.33 11.52
CA ASP A 164 -35.57 -25.34 12.51
C ASP A 164 -35.26 -24.36 13.66
N ARG A 165 -34.06 -24.48 14.23
CA ARG A 165 -33.63 -23.62 15.34
C ARG A 165 -33.59 -22.12 14.98
N LEU A 166 -33.11 -21.76 13.79
CA LEU A 166 -33.11 -20.38 13.28
C LEU A 166 -34.53 -19.87 13.04
N GLY A 167 -35.47 -20.75 12.59
CA GLY A 167 -36.87 -20.40 12.37
C GLY A 167 -37.60 -20.00 13.65
N ASP A 168 -37.13 -20.43 14.81
CA ASP A 168 -37.70 -20.10 16.12
C ASP A 168 -37.17 -18.79 16.72
N VAL A 169 -36.23 -18.11 16.05
CA VAL A 169 -35.57 -16.89 16.56
C VAL A 169 -36.40 -15.66 16.24
N THR A 170 -36.75 -14.89 17.27
CA THR A 170 -37.31 -13.54 17.08
C THR A 170 -36.17 -12.56 16.89
N PRO A 171 -36.10 -11.87 15.73
CA PRO A 171 -34.99 -10.94 15.47
C PRO A 171 -35.10 -9.69 16.37
N ALA A 172 -33.94 -9.17 16.75
CA ALA A 172 -33.83 -7.88 17.42
C ALA A 172 -34.29 -6.72 16.51
N PRO A 173 -34.78 -5.61 17.07
CA PRO A 173 -35.04 -4.40 16.29
C PRO A 173 -33.72 -3.93 15.63
N PRO A 174 -33.79 -3.35 14.41
CA PRO A 174 -32.59 -2.90 13.73
C PRO A 174 -31.82 -1.89 14.59
N PRO A 175 -30.49 -1.99 14.68
CA PRO A 175 -29.70 -1.02 15.40
C PRO A 175 -29.81 0.34 14.73
N VAL A 176 -29.74 1.42 15.51
CA VAL A 176 -29.52 2.74 14.93
C VAL A 176 -28.11 2.73 14.32
N PRO A 177 -27.96 2.84 13.01
CA PRO A 177 -26.67 2.69 12.36
C PRO A 177 -25.68 3.76 12.85
N GLN A 178 -24.58 3.35 13.44
CA GLN A 178 -23.42 4.21 13.60
C GLN A 178 -22.55 4.05 12.37
N ILE A 179 -22.67 4.97 11.42
CA ILE A 179 -21.91 4.89 10.19
C ILE A 179 -20.50 5.44 10.44
N ASP A 180 -19.50 4.63 10.09
CA ASP A 180 -18.12 5.04 10.08
C ASP A 180 -17.94 6.29 9.20
N ILE A 181 -17.17 7.27 9.68
CA ILE A 181 -16.87 8.50 8.96
C ILE A 181 -16.30 8.24 7.56
N ASN A 182 -15.48 7.20 7.40
CA ASN A 182 -14.93 6.82 6.10
C ASN A 182 -16.02 6.33 5.13
N ARG A 183 -17.07 5.72 5.67
CA ARG A 183 -18.23 5.30 4.88
C ARG A 183 -19.10 6.50 4.50
N LEU A 184 -19.19 7.52 5.34
CA LEU A 184 -19.84 8.79 4.98
C LEU A 184 -19.12 9.47 3.80
N PHE A 185 -17.80 9.44 3.76
CA PHE A 185 -17.03 9.96 2.64
C PHE A 185 -17.24 9.18 1.33
N LEU A 186 -17.63 7.90 1.40
CA LEU A 186 -18.05 7.14 0.22
C LEU A 186 -19.29 7.75 -0.44
N TYR A 187 -20.19 8.33 0.35
CA TYR A 187 -21.45 8.91 -0.07
C TYR A 187 -21.32 10.36 -0.51
N ALA A 188 -20.26 11.05 -0.12
CA ALA A 188 -19.99 12.42 -0.54
C ALA A 188 -19.69 12.47 -2.05
N GLY A 189 -20.25 13.44 -2.74
CA GLY A 189 -20.08 13.60 -4.18
C GLY A 189 -21.21 14.40 -4.81
N SER A 190 -21.06 14.67 -6.10
CA SER A 190 -22.11 15.29 -6.91
C SER A 190 -22.88 14.22 -7.68
N TYR A 191 -24.20 14.33 -7.70
CA TYR A 191 -25.09 13.38 -8.33
C TYR A 191 -26.06 14.13 -9.24
N THR A 192 -26.19 13.69 -10.49
CA THR A 192 -27.04 14.35 -11.50
C THR A 192 -28.25 13.50 -11.88
N ASN A 193 -29.35 14.17 -12.11
CA ASN A 193 -30.51 13.62 -12.81
C ASN A 193 -30.70 14.39 -14.12
N ASP A 194 -30.30 13.78 -15.22
CA ASP A 194 -30.29 14.41 -16.54
C ASP A 194 -31.71 14.78 -17.03
N PHE A 195 -32.72 13.99 -16.63
CA PHE A 195 -34.12 14.23 -16.99
C PHE A 195 -34.68 15.47 -16.28
N LEU A 196 -34.37 15.61 -14.97
CA LEU A 196 -34.82 16.75 -14.17
C LEU A 196 -33.90 17.95 -14.27
N ARG A 197 -32.74 17.80 -14.90
CA ARG A 197 -31.63 18.79 -14.97
C ARG A 197 -31.26 19.33 -13.59
N ARG A 198 -31.17 18.42 -12.60
CA ARG A 198 -30.85 18.76 -11.22
C ARG A 198 -29.58 18.04 -10.79
N VAL A 199 -28.77 18.75 -10.00
CA VAL A 199 -27.59 18.23 -9.34
C VAL A 199 -27.83 18.26 -7.84
N VAL A 200 -27.48 17.18 -7.16
CA VAL A 200 -27.46 17.08 -5.70
C VAL A 200 -26.02 16.90 -5.28
N GLU A 201 -25.55 17.80 -4.44
CA GLU A 201 -24.21 17.73 -3.85
C GLU A 201 -24.32 17.25 -2.42
N LEU A 202 -23.71 16.09 -2.14
CA LEU A 202 -23.60 15.52 -0.81
C LEU A 202 -22.19 15.73 -0.25
N ARG A 203 -22.09 16.22 0.98
CA ARG A 203 -20.82 16.47 1.68
C ARG A 203 -20.88 15.88 3.08
N VAL A 204 -19.71 15.64 3.67
CA VAL A 204 -19.59 15.30 5.08
C VAL A 204 -19.12 16.54 5.84
N VAL A 205 -19.92 16.99 6.80
CA VAL A 205 -19.63 18.12 7.70
C VAL A 205 -19.83 17.64 9.13
N ASP A 206 -18.86 17.81 9.99
CA ASP A 206 -18.91 17.42 11.40
C ASP A 206 -19.44 15.98 11.61
N ARG A 207 -18.93 15.02 10.85
CA ARG A 207 -19.33 13.59 10.84
C ARG A 207 -20.79 13.35 10.44
N THR A 208 -21.43 14.28 9.77
CA THR A 208 -22.82 14.20 9.30
C THR A 208 -22.86 14.35 7.78
N LEU A 209 -23.68 13.54 7.12
CA LEU A 209 -23.94 13.68 5.69
C LEU A 209 -24.91 14.85 5.49
N VAL A 210 -24.54 15.81 4.66
CA VAL A 210 -25.34 16.98 4.34
C VAL A 210 -25.55 17.14 2.85
N ALA A 211 -26.75 17.53 2.42
CA ALA A 211 -27.03 17.89 1.03
C ALA A 211 -27.22 19.39 0.87
N ARG A 212 -26.64 19.96 -0.17
CA ARG A 212 -26.91 21.32 -0.60
C ARG A 212 -28.14 21.32 -1.51
N VAL A 213 -29.20 21.96 -1.07
CA VAL A 213 -30.50 22.03 -1.79
C VAL A 213 -30.65 23.36 -2.53
N SER A 214 -30.05 24.44 -2.01
CA SER A 214 -29.98 25.76 -2.63
C SER A 214 -28.77 26.52 -2.08
N ASP A 215 -28.51 27.71 -2.58
CA ASP A 215 -27.38 28.55 -2.10
C ASP A 215 -27.48 28.92 -0.62
N THR A 216 -28.64 28.75 0.01
CA THR A 216 -28.88 29.11 1.42
C THR A 216 -29.48 27.99 2.25
N SER A 217 -29.70 26.79 1.69
CA SER A 217 -30.37 25.68 2.38
C SER A 217 -29.56 24.40 2.31
N MET A 218 -29.25 23.85 3.50
CA MET A 218 -28.58 22.55 3.67
C MET A 218 -29.52 21.60 4.41
N LEU A 219 -29.59 20.34 3.97
CA LEU A 219 -30.26 19.25 4.68
C LEU A 219 -29.20 18.40 5.39
N SER A 220 -29.38 18.19 6.69
CA SER A 220 -28.56 17.25 7.46
C SER A 220 -29.26 15.91 7.55
N PHE A 221 -28.56 14.82 7.32
CA PHE A 221 -29.13 13.48 7.24
C PHE A 221 -28.67 12.61 8.41
N THR A 222 -29.64 12.00 9.08
CA THR A 222 -29.42 10.97 10.10
C THR A 222 -29.52 9.59 9.44
N PRO A 223 -28.61 8.63 9.73
CA PRO A 223 -28.67 7.31 9.12
C PRO A 223 -29.90 6.50 9.58
N LEU A 224 -30.57 5.85 8.63
CA LEU A 224 -31.62 4.86 8.86
C LEU A 224 -31.08 3.44 8.72
N THR A 225 -30.20 3.23 7.76
CA THR A 225 -29.46 1.99 7.51
C THR A 225 -28.04 2.35 7.09
N ASP A 226 -27.21 1.36 6.87
CA ASP A 226 -25.86 1.54 6.32
C ASP A 226 -25.82 2.30 4.98
N THR A 227 -26.91 2.29 4.23
CA THR A 227 -27.01 2.84 2.88
C THR A 227 -28.16 3.81 2.68
N SER A 228 -28.93 4.12 3.73
CA SER A 228 -30.04 5.06 3.65
C SER A 228 -30.05 6.02 4.84
N PHE A 229 -30.50 7.26 4.58
CA PHE A 229 -30.47 8.37 5.53
C PHE A 229 -31.76 9.18 5.41
N VAL A 230 -32.14 9.85 6.49
CA VAL A 230 -33.30 10.74 6.51
C VAL A 230 -32.92 12.13 7.00
N ALA A 231 -33.43 13.15 6.34
CA ALA A 231 -33.35 14.52 6.85
C ALA A 231 -34.51 14.76 7.81
N GLU A 232 -34.19 14.99 9.08
CA GLU A 232 -35.19 15.23 10.14
C GLU A 232 -36.03 16.49 9.91
N SER A 233 -35.50 17.46 9.15
CA SER A 233 -36.14 18.74 8.90
C SER A 233 -37.40 18.66 8.01
N ASP A 234 -37.45 17.70 7.05
CA ASP A 234 -38.52 17.59 6.07
C ASP A 234 -38.85 16.16 5.64
N GLY A 235 -38.26 15.15 6.29
CA GLY A 235 -38.48 13.75 6.02
C GLY A 235 -37.90 13.25 4.67
N THR A 236 -37.09 14.06 3.99
CA THR A 236 -36.41 13.64 2.77
C THR A 236 -35.48 12.48 3.08
N THR A 237 -35.60 11.37 2.34
CA THR A 237 -34.67 10.24 2.46
C THR A 237 -33.72 10.17 1.27
N VAL A 238 -32.48 9.75 1.52
CA VAL A 238 -31.50 9.41 0.49
C VAL A 238 -31.06 7.98 0.69
N SER A 239 -31.10 7.18 -0.38
CA SER A 239 -30.65 5.79 -0.38
C SER A 239 -29.56 5.58 -1.43
N PHE A 240 -28.53 4.81 -1.11
CA PHE A 240 -27.38 4.57 -1.96
C PHE A 240 -27.39 3.12 -2.48
N ASP A 241 -27.44 2.95 -3.81
CA ASP A 241 -27.18 1.68 -4.47
C ASP A 241 -25.65 1.55 -4.66
N ILE A 242 -25.04 0.63 -3.93
CA ILE A 242 -23.58 0.45 -3.90
C ILE A 242 -23.22 -0.84 -4.65
N ARG A 243 -22.25 -0.74 -5.56
CA ARG A 243 -21.64 -1.88 -6.25
C ARG A 243 -20.15 -1.91 -5.98
N GLY A 244 -19.72 -2.91 -5.22
CA GLY A 244 -18.35 -2.96 -4.71
C GLY A 244 -18.06 -1.78 -3.78
N SER A 245 -17.03 -0.99 -4.09
CA SER A 245 -16.63 0.21 -3.33
C SER A 245 -17.12 1.54 -3.95
N MET A 246 -18.13 1.51 -4.82
CA MET A 246 -18.62 2.72 -5.50
C MET A 246 -20.12 2.85 -5.40
N VAL A 247 -20.59 4.09 -5.25
CA VAL A 247 -22.00 4.43 -5.40
C VAL A 247 -22.35 4.36 -6.88
N ASN A 248 -23.32 3.51 -7.22
CA ASN A 248 -23.83 3.35 -8.58
C ASN A 248 -24.91 4.39 -8.90
N ARG A 249 -25.80 4.65 -7.93
CA ARG A 249 -26.83 5.68 -8.00
C ARG A 249 -27.31 6.03 -6.60
N ILE A 250 -28.00 7.15 -6.47
CA ILE A 250 -28.78 7.50 -5.29
C ILE A 250 -30.24 7.64 -5.64
N GLU A 251 -31.10 7.31 -4.69
CA GLU A 251 -32.53 7.56 -4.73
C GLU A 251 -32.86 8.59 -3.66
N LEU A 252 -33.42 9.72 -4.08
CA LEU A 252 -33.94 10.76 -3.19
C LEU A 252 -35.46 10.66 -3.18
N THR A 253 -36.05 10.45 -2.00
CA THR A 253 -37.49 10.41 -1.82
C THR A 253 -37.94 11.58 -0.95
N ARG A 254 -38.86 12.39 -1.46
CA ARG A 254 -39.45 13.52 -0.75
C ARG A 254 -40.97 13.55 -0.97
N ASN A 255 -41.75 13.64 0.10
CA ASN A 255 -43.22 13.63 0.06
C ASN A 255 -43.83 12.43 -0.70
N GLY A 256 -43.13 11.26 -0.65
CA GLY A 256 -43.59 10.05 -1.36
C GLY A 256 -43.20 9.99 -2.83
N GLU A 257 -42.53 10.99 -3.37
CA GLU A 257 -42.01 11.00 -4.74
C GLU A 257 -40.52 10.69 -4.73
N SER A 258 -40.07 9.70 -5.51
CA SER A 258 -38.68 9.29 -5.65
C SER A 258 -38.08 9.79 -6.96
N ALA A 259 -36.84 10.25 -6.88
CA ALA A 259 -36.02 10.59 -8.03
C ALA A 259 -34.62 9.93 -7.92
N PHE A 260 -34.17 9.37 -9.04
CA PHE A 260 -32.87 8.70 -9.11
C PHE A 260 -31.80 9.63 -9.70
N TYR A 261 -30.63 9.65 -9.08
CA TYR A 261 -29.48 10.42 -9.51
C TYR A 261 -28.28 9.48 -9.68
N ARG A 262 -27.44 9.77 -10.65
CA ARG A 262 -26.19 9.05 -10.86
C ARG A 262 -25.03 9.94 -10.42
N PRO A 263 -23.92 9.37 -9.94
CA PRO A 263 -22.71 10.15 -9.72
C PRO A 263 -22.39 10.93 -10.99
N THR A 264 -22.21 12.23 -10.86
CA THR A 264 -21.77 13.07 -11.97
C THR A 264 -20.44 12.52 -12.44
N ALA A 265 -20.35 12.02 -13.68
CA ALA A 265 -19.07 11.95 -14.33
C ALA A 265 -18.60 13.40 -14.44
N GLU A 266 -17.49 13.76 -13.84
CA GLU A 266 -16.84 15.04 -14.10
C GLU A 266 -16.41 15.05 -15.57
N THR A 267 -17.34 15.41 -16.43
CA THR A 267 -17.15 15.76 -17.82
C THR A 267 -18.30 16.66 -18.20
N GLU A 268 -18.25 17.90 -17.79
CA GLU A 268 -18.88 18.92 -18.59
C GLU A 268 -18.05 19.08 -19.85
N SER A 269 -18.60 18.56 -20.95
CA SER A 269 -18.19 18.91 -22.29
C SER A 269 -18.36 20.42 -22.49
N ARG A 270 -17.29 21.17 -22.38
CA ARG A 270 -17.18 22.43 -23.10
C ARG A 270 -17.16 22.09 -24.58
N GLU A 271 -18.16 22.57 -25.32
CA GLU A 271 -18.12 22.61 -26.78
C GLU A 271 -16.80 23.26 -27.21
N VAL A 272 -15.90 22.44 -27.73
CA VAL A 272 -14.71 22.93 -28.44
C VAL A 272 -15.15 23.23 -29.85
N ALA A 273 -15.04 24.50 -30.21
CA ALA A 273 -15.20 24.93 -31.60
C ALA A 273 -14.25 24.12 -32.51
N PRO A 274 -14.67 23.79 -33.74
CA PRO A 274 -13.85 22.97 -34.63
C PRO A 274 -12.53 23.68 -34.95
N VAL A 275 -11.42 23.05 -34.56
CA VAL A 275 -10.09 23.48 -35.00
C VAL A 275 -9.91 23.00 -36.42
N GLY A 276 -9.56 23.94 -37.29
CA GLY A 276 -9.30 23.70 -38.71
C GLY A 276 -8.22 22.65 -38.95
N GLU A 277 -8.39 21.94 -40.06
CA GLU A 277 -7.47 20.92 -40.57
C GLU A 277 -6.00 21.41 -40.54
N ALA A 278 -5.16 20.67 -39.81
CA ALA A 278 -3.72 20.85 -39.84
C ALA A 278 -3.14 20.02 -40.98
N ASP A 279 -2.30 20.69 -41.81
CA ASP A 279 -1.57 20.07 -42.91
C ASP A 279 -0.73 18.86 -42.49
N PRO A 280 -0.55 17.86 -43.38
CA PRO A 280 0.22 16.66 -43.07
C PRO A 280 1.71 16.99 -42.95
N ILE A 281 2.27 16.81 -41.75
CA ILE A 281 3.69 16.92 -41.51
C ILE A 281 4.44 15.80 -42.24
N SER A 282 5.24 16.16 -43.21
CA SER A 282 6.17 15.28 -43.91
C SER A 282 7.08 14.53 -42.93
N ARG A 283 7.07 13.18 -43.03
CA ARG A 283 8.05 12.34 -42.36
C ARG A 283 9.44 12.62 -42.92
N VAL A 284 10.24 13.35 -42.16
CA VAL A 284 11.68 13.39 -42.36
C VAL A 284 12.29 12.19 -41.64
N ALA A 285 12.87 11.27 -42.40
CA ALA A 285 13.65 10.18 -41.81
C ALA A 285 14.88 10.80 -41.13
N LEU A 286 14.98 10.67 -39.81
CA LEU A 286 16.18 11.03 -39.08
C LEU A 286 17.30 10.03 -39.43
N PRO A 287 18.54 10.53 -39.70
CA PRO A 287 19.66 9.63 -39.92
C PRO A 287 19.98 8.84 -38.65
N ALA A 288 20.33 7.55 -38.79
CA ALA A 288 20.77 6.71 -37.71
C ALA A 288 21.93 7.39 -36.96
N ALA A 289 21.73 7.71 -35.68
CA ALA A 289 22.79 8.22 -34.83
C ALA A 289 23.89 7.17 -34.64
N PRO A 290 25.15 7.56 -34.50
CA PRO A 290 26.22 6.64 -34.15
C PRO A 290 25.89 5.97 -32.81
N ARG A 291 26.16 4.66 -32.71
CA ARG A 291 25.95 3.88 -31.46
C ARG A 291 26.74 4.54 -30.34
N THR A 292 26.06 5.25 -29.47
CA THR A 292 26.55 5.66 -28.18
C THR A 292 26.51 4.44 -27.24
N ALA A 293 27.27 4.48 -26.14
CA ALA A 293 27.21 3.44 -25.12
C ALA A 293 25.74 3.16 -24.72
N PRO A 294 25.38 1.88 -24.38
CA PRO A 294 24.01 1.54 -23.97
C PRO A 294 23.53 2.48 -22.86
N SER A 295 22.29 2.94 -22.94
CA SER A 295 21.73 3.78 -21.91
C SER A 295 21.56 3.00 -20.62
N PRO A 296 22.11 3.47 -19.49
CA PRO A 296 22.05 2.73 -18.25
C PRO A 296 20.63 2.65 -17.68
N TRP A 297 20.36 1.57 -16.96
CA TRP A 297 19.20 1.41 -16.08
C TRP A 297 19.72 1.16 -14.65
N PRO A 298 20.17 2.23 -13.96
CA PRO A 298 21.16 2.14 -12.88
C PRO A 298 20.59 1.70 -11.52
N GLY A 299 19.29 1.51 -11.39
CA GLY A 299 18.66 1.17 -10.13
C GLY A 299 17.16 0.94 -10.28
N PHE A 300 16.44 1.00 -9.18
CA PHE A 300 14.99 0.82 -9.16
C PHE A 300 14.29 1.78 -10.13
N ARG A 301 13.62 1.21 -11.15
CA ARG A 301 12.92 1.93 -12.21
C ARG A 301 13.81 2.82 -13.09
N GLY A 302 15.11 2.52 -13.19
CA GLY A 302 16.03 3.21 -14.09
C GLY A 302 16.39 4.64 -13.68
N PRO A 303 16.77 5.50 -14.63
CA PRO A 303 17.21 6.86 -14.32
C PRO A 303 16.15 7.62 -13.51
N SER A 304 16.58 8.16 -12.36
CA SER A 304 15.72 8.94 -11.45
C SER A 304 14.40 8.25 -11.07
N ALA A 305 14.37 6.93 -11.05
CA ALA A 305 13.19 6.10 -10.82
C ALA A 305 12.00 6.40 -11.74
N SER A 306 12.23 7.04 -12.89
CA SER A 306 11.18 7.50 -13.82
C SER A 306 10.39 6.37 -14.48
N GLY A 307 11.02 5.21 -14.70
CA GLY A 307 10.47 4.11 -15.51
C GLY A 307 10.48 4.38 -17.01
N VAL A 308 11.12 5.45 -17.49
CA VAL A 308 11.08 5.90 -18.88
C VAL A 308 12.38 5.62 -19.59
N ALA A 309 12.30 5.04 -20.78
CA ALA A 309 13.41 4.66 -21.66
C ALA A 309 13.16 5.08 -23.13
N ASP A 310 12.85 6.35 -23.39
CA ASP A 310 12.63 6.82 -24.75
C ASP A 310 13.90 6.73 -25.60
N GLY A 311 13.73 6.38 -26.89
CA GLY A 311 14.82 6.20 -27.84
C GLY A 311 15.53 4.85 -27.72
N GLN A 312 15.03 3.94 -26.87
CA GLN A 312 15.69 2.67 -26.58
C GLN A 312 15.22 1.50 -27.48
N GLY A 313 14.13 1.65 -28.24
CA GLY A 313 13.67 0.65 -29.20
C GLY A 313 13.10 -0.63 -28.60
N ALA A 314 12.45 -0.57 -27.43
CA ALA A 314 11.91 -1.75 -26.76
C ALA A 314 10.84 -2.48 -27.57
N ALA A 315 10.89 -3.84 -27.57
CA ALA A 315 10.03 -4.74 -28.33
C ALA A 315 8.53 -4.49 -28.04
N THR A 316 7.68 -4.63 -29.04
CA THR A 316 6.23 -4.55 -28.92
C THR A 316 5.59 -5.90 -28.71
N THR A 317 6.12 -6.94 -29.37
CA THR A 317 5.62 -8.31 -29.32
C THR A 317 6.70 -9.29 -28.94
N TRP A 318 6.35 -10.31 -28.18
CA TRP A 318 7.17 -11.47 -27.86
C TRP A 318 6.33 -12.64 -27.37
N ASP A 319 6.89 -13.83 -27.43
CA ASP A 319 6.26 -15.04 -26.92
C ASP A 319 7.33 -16.02 -26.43
N ALA A 320 7.32 -16.31 -25.12
CA ALA A 320 8.31 -17.22 -24.52
C ALA A 320 8.07 -18.69 -24.86
N GLU A 321 6.87 -19.08 -25.29
CA GLU A 321 6.55 -20.46 -25.70
C GLU A 321 7.10 -20.76 -27.11
N THR A 322 6.92 -19.83 -28.03
CA THR A 322 7.44 -19.95 -29.40
C THR A 322 8.88 -19.50 -29.55
N GLY A 323 9.40 -18.70 -28.62
CA GLY A 323 10.70 -18.07 -28.68
C GLY A 323 10.74 -16.78 -29.52
N GLU A 324 9.59 -16.26 -29.97
CA GLU A 324 9.54 -15.02 -30.74
C GLU A 324 10.07 -13.84 -29.89
N ASN A 325 11.05 -13.14 -30.44
CA ASN A 325 11.71 -11.97 -29.79
C ASN A 325 12.32 -12.27 -28.41
N ILE A 326 12.55 -13.51 -28.06
CA ILE A 326 13.32 -13.92 -26.87
C ILE A 326 14.79 -14.04 -27.28
N ALA A 327 15.59 -13.05 -26.95
CA ALA A 327 17.03 -13.07 -27.25
C ALA A 327 17.76 -14.12 -26.40
N TRP A 328 17.38 -14.21 -25.11
CA TRP A 328 17.94 -15.20 -24.19
C TRP A 328 17.04 -15.42 -22.97
N LYS A 329 17.24 -16.56 -22.31
CA LYS A 329 16.61 -16.95 -21.06
C LYS A 329 17.66 -17.59 -20.16
N THR A 330 17.86 -17.06 -18.94
CA THR A 330 18.86 -17.55 -17.99
C THR A 330 18.20 -17.94 -16.69
N SER A 331 18.43 -19.18 -16.24
CA SER A 331 17.92 -19.65 -14.94
C SER A 331 18.70 -19.03 -13.79
N ILE A 332 17.97 -18.45 -12.82
CA ILE A 332 18.52 -17.91 -11.58
C ILE A 332 17.74 -18.55 -10.43
N PRO A 333 18.41 -19.29 -9.53
CA PRO A 333 17.74 -19.98 -8.43
C PRO A 333 17.22 -19.01 -7.37
N GLY A 334 16.23 -19.45 -6.57
CA GLY A 334 15.68 -18.71 -5.44
C GLY A 334 14.70 -17.61 -5.85
N LEU A 335 14.23 -16.86 -4.87
CA LEU A 335 13.22 -15.81 -5.04
C LEU A 335 13.82 -14.43 -4.98
N ALA A 336 13.33 -13.52 -5.83
CA ALA A 336 13.63 -12.10 -5.76
C ALA A 336 12.50 -11.25 -6.34
N ASN A 337 12.13 -10.18 -5.63
CA ASN A 337 11.31 -9.09 -6.15
C ASN A 337 12.19 -7.97 -6.74
N SER A 338 13.50 -8.04 -6.53
CA SER A 338 14.46 -7.07 -7.07
C SER A 338 14.40 -7.03 -8.60
N ALA A 339 14.32 -5.81 -9.13
CA ALA A 339 14.35 -5.58 -10.57
C ALA A 339 15.77 -5.77 -11.15
N PRO A 340 15.90 -6.14 -12.44
CA PRO A 340 17.19 -6.08 -13.12
C PRO A 340 17.73 -4.65 -13.19
N VAL A 341 19.03 -4.52 -13.02
CA VAL A 341 19.78 -3.27 -13.15
C VAL A 341 20.78 -3.43 -14.29
N ILE A 342 20.91 -2.42 -15.15
CA ILE A 342 21.74 -2.53 -16.36
C ILE A 342 22.73 -1.38 -16.43
N TRP A 343 24.00 -1.76 -16.63
CA TRP A 343 25.04 -0.80 -16.96
C TRP A 343 25.99 -1.35 -18.02
N GLY A 344 26.13 -0.65 -19.12
CA GLY A 344 26.89 -1.15 -20.26
C GLY A 344 26.35 -2.49 -20.76
N ASP A 345 27.22 -3.49 -20.79
CA ASP A 345 26.87 -4.86 -21.22
C ASP A 345 26.61 -5.81 -20.04
N GLN A 346 26.32 -5.29 -18.85
CA GLN A 346 26.05 -6.10 -17.67
C GLN A 346 24.63 -5.90 -17.15
N VAL A 347 24.02 -7.00 -16.71
CA VAL A 347 22.73 -7.02 -16.00
C VAL A 347 22.98 -7.58 -14.60
N PHE A 348 22.63 -6.81 -13.57
CA PHE A 348 22.79 -7.21 -12.17
C PHE A 348 21.44 -7.62 -11.60
N VAL A 349 21.40 -8.74 -10.88
CA VAL A 349 20.23 -9.26 -10.17
C VAL A 349 20.63 -9.86 -8.84
N THR A 350 19.79 -9.69 -7.82
CA THR A 350 19.93 -10.34 -6.53
C THR A 350 18.95 -11.50 -6.40
N THR A 351 19.22 -12.46 -5.52
CA THR A 351 18.28 -13.53 -5.18
C THR A 351 18.55 -14.07 -3.76
N ALA A 352 17.56 -14.73 -3.18
CA ALA A 352 17.71 -15.49 -1.95
C ALA A 352 17.20 -16.93 -2.18
N VAL A 353 18.05 -17.90 -1.91
CA VAL A 353 17.78 -19.34 -2.10
C VAL A 353 17.48 -19.96 -0.74
N SER A 354 16.26 -20.50 -0.56
CA SER A 354 15.86 -21.17 0.67
C SER A 354 16.31 -22.62 0.68
N GLY A 355 16.86 -23.09 1.80
CA GLY A 355 17.11 -24.49 2.08
C GLY A 355 15.88 -25.26 2.60
N GLY A 356 14.78 -24.59 2.84
CA GLY A 356 13.55 -25.17 3.42
C GLY A 356 12.46 -25.55 2.42
N GLY A 357 12.55 -25.08 1.18
CA GLY A 357 11.70 -25.52 0.07
C GLY A 357 10.37 -24.77 -0.13
N ASP A 358 10.11 -23.62 0.51
CA ASP A 358 8.99 -22.72 0.12
C ASP A 358 9.50 -21.63 -0.85
N ASP A 359 9.78 -22.05 -2.10
CA ASP A 359 10.40 -21.27 -3.15
C ASP A 359 9.40 -20.70 -4.15
N THR A 360 8.15 -20.43 -3.72
CA THR A 360 7.12 -19.93 -4.64
C THR A 360 6.47 -18.66 -4.17
N PHE A 361 6.21 -17.75 -5.10
CA PHE A 361 5.30 -16.62 -4.89
C PHE A 361 3.84 -17.08 -4.99
N ARG A 362 2.97 -16.39 -4.27
CA ARG A 362 1.53 -16.58 -4.39
C ARG A 362 0.92 -15.37 -5.07
N VAL A 363 0.50 -15.54 -6.33
CA VAL A 363 -0.20 -14.49 -7.09
C VAL A 363 -1.59 -14.24 -6.54
N GLY A 364 -2.12 -13.03 -6.74
CA GLY A 364 -3.49 -12.69 -6.37
C GLY A 364 -3.60 -11.42 -5.53
N GLN A 365 -4.85 -11.05 -5.23
CA GLN A 365 -5.16 -9.91 -4.38
C GLN A 365 -5.40 -10.41 -2.96
N TYR A 366 -4.41 -10.25 -2.12
CA TYR A 366 -4.50 -10.54 -0.70
C TYR A 366 -4.65 -9.22 0.06
N GLY A 367 -5.44 -9.26 1.13
CA GLY A 367 -5.42 -8.23 2.15
C GLY A 367 -4.26 -8.46 3.13
N ASP A 368 -4.47 -8.09 4.39
CA ASP A 368 -3.50 -8.29 5.46
C ASP A 368 -3.37 -9.80 5.74
N THR A 369 -2.34 -10.40 5.19
CA THR A 369 -2.11 -11.85 5.27
C THR A 369 -1.00 -12.16 6.25
N ALA A 370 -1.09 -13.34 6.87
CA ALA A 370 0.00 -13.88 7.68
C ALA A 370 1.30 -13.97 6.87
N SER A 371 2.41 -13.75 7.54
CA SER A 371 3.74 -13.93 6.96
C SER A 371 4.00 -15.37 6.55
N VAL A 372 4.89 -15.57 5.59
CA VAL A 372 5.51 -16.88 5.32
C VAL A 372 6.60 -17.08 6.36
N ASP A 373 6.49 -18.18 7.10
CA ASP A 373 7.40 -18.54 8.22
C ASP A 373 8.49 -19.49 7.73
N ASP A 374 9.24 -19.08 6.69
CA ASP A 374 10.42 -19.79 6.24
C ASP A 374 11.68 -19.09 6.77
N LEU A 375 12.11 -19.53 7.96
CA LEU A 375 13.36 -19.13 8.59
C LEU A 375 14.43 -20.23 8.48
N SER A 376 14.32 -21.12 7.49
CA SER A 376 15.35 -22.10 7.15
C SER A 376 16.66 -21.42 6.75
N PRO A 377 17.80 -22.13 6.71
CA PRO A 377 19.03 -21.57 6.14
C PRO A 377 18.80 -21.09 4.71
N HIS A 378 19.27 -19.89 4.41
CA HIS A 378 19.27 -19.28 3.08
C HIS A 378 20.67 -18.95 2.65
N SER A 379 20.87 -18.79 1.34
CA SER A 379 22.01 -18.11 0.75
C SER A 379 21.53 -16.91 -0.07
N TRP A 380 22.20 -15.78 0.11
CA TRP A 380 21.94 -14.55 -0.64
C TRP A 380 22.98 -14.35 -1.71
N HIS A 381 22.56 -14.04 -2.91
CA HIS A 381 23.44 -13.97 -4.07
C HIS A 381 23.26 -12.65 -4.84
N LEU A 382 24.37 -12.22 -5.45
CA LEU A 382 24.41 -11.19 -6.48
C LEU A 382 25.00 -11.79 -7.74
N TYR A 383 24.31 -11.62 -8.86
CA TYR A 383 24.71 -12.08 -10.19
C TYR A 383 25.00 -10.91 -11.11
N SER A 384 25.99 -11.08 -11.99
CA SER A 384 26.15 -10.30 -13.18
C SER A 384 25.98 -11.18 -14.41
N LEU A 385 25.10 -10.78 -15.33
CA LEU A 385 24.87 -11.46 -16.59
C LEU A 385 25.35 -10.56 -17.74
N ASP A 386 25.77 -11.20 -18.83
CA ASP A 386 26.01 -10.50 -20.08
C ASP A 386 24.68 -10.08 -20.72
N ARG A 387 24.51 -8.80 -20.98
CA ARG A 387 23.25 -8.23 -21.47
C ARG A 387 22.80 -8.79 -22.82
N LEU A 388 23.75 -9.11 -23.71
CA LEU A 388 23.43 -9.56 -25.06
C LEU A 388 23.15 -11.05 -25.16
N SER A 389 23.82 -11.85 -24.34
CA SER A 389 23.74 -13.33 -24.40
C SER A 389 23.03 -13.96 -23.18
N GLY A 390 22.82 -13.21 -22.11
CA GLY A 390 22.31 -13.74 -20.84
C GLY A 390 23.29 -14.62 -20.09
N ALA A 391 24.52 -14.81 -20.57
CA ALA A 391 25.52 -15.65 -19.90
C ALA A 391 25.89 -15.06 -18.53
N ILE A 392 25.95 -15.90 -17.50
CA ILE A 392 26.42 -15.47 -16.19
C ILE A 392 27.91 -15.13 -16.30
N ARG A 393 28.27 -13.87 -16.08
CA ARG A 393 29.65 -13.39 -16.04
C ARG A 393 30.31 -13.76 -14.72
N TRP A 394 29.58 -13.51 -13.62
CA TRP A 394 29.97 -13.90 -12.29
C TRP A 394 28.77 -14.04 -11.35
N GLU A 395 28.97 -14.81 -10.31
CA GLU A 395 28.07 -14.98 -9.15
C GLU A 395 28.85 -14.74 -7.89
N ARG A 396 28.22 -14.08 -6.90
CA ARG A 396 28.76 -13.93 -5.55
C ARG A 396 27.74 -14.41 -4.54
N VAL A 397 28.16 -15.37 -3.69
CA VAL A 397 27.45 -15.69 -2.46
C VAL A 397 27.78 -14.56 -1.49
N VAL A 398 26.80 -13.70 -1.21
CA VAL A 398 26.97 -12.55 -0.33
C VAL A 398 26.95 -12.98 1.13
N HIS A 399 26.01 -13.87 1.46
CA HIS A 399 25.85 -14.38 2.82
C HIS A 399 25.19 -15.75 2.82
N GLU A 400 25.52 -16.57 3.83
CA GLU A 400 24.84 -17.83 4.14
C GLU A 400 24.41 -17.80 5.61
N GLY A 401 23.13 -18.03 5.88
CA GLY A 401 22.59 -17.96 7.23
C GLY A 401 21.09 -18.13 7.28
N ARG A 402 20.49 -17.72 8.41
CA ARG A 402 19.04 -17.71 8.56
C ARG A 402 18.53 -16.27 8.47
N PRO A 403 17.43 -16.02 7.72
CA PRO A 403 16.78 -14.72 7.79
C PRO A 403 16.31 -14.46 9.21
N GLN A 404 16.39 -13.22 9.66
CA GLN A 404 15.94 -12.80 10.98
C GLN A 404 14.52 -12.24 10.96
N THR A 405 13.95 -12.07 9.75
CA THR A 405 12.57 -11.64 9.55
C THR A 405 11.82 -12.60 8.63
N LYS A 406 10.50 -12.68 8.80
CA LYS A 406 9.60 -13.37 7.89
C LYS A 406 9.39 -12.55 6.63
N ARG A 407 8.65 -13.09 5.66
CA ARG A 407 8.32 -12.40 4.41
C ARG A 407 6.83 -12.44 4.10
N HIS A 408 6.35 -11.50 3.30
CA HIS A 408 5.01 -11.58 2.70
C HIS A 408 4.95 -12.73 1.67
N GLN A 409 3.75 -13.27 1.40
CA GLN A 409 3.55 -14.34 0.42
C GLN A 409 3.96 -13.96 -1.02
N LYS A 410 4.02 -12.65 -1.32
CA LYS A 410 4.48 -12.08 -2.60
C LYS A 410 5.89 -11.50 -2.54
N ALA A 411 6.56 -11.62 -1.40
CA ALA A 411 7.90 -11.10 -1.18
C ALA A 411 8.92 -12.23 -1.06
N SER A 412 10.17 -11.87 -1.14
CA SER A 412 11.34 -12.74 -0.95
C SER A 412 12.22 -12.20 0.18
N GLN A 413 13.34 -12.87 0.43
CA GLN A 413 14.40 -12.33 1.29
C GLN A 413 15.41 -11.46 0.49
N ALA A 414 15.12 -11.18 -0.81
CA ALA A 414 15.89 -10.31 -1.70
C ALA A 414 14.93 -9.40 -2.49
N ASN A 415 14.24 -8.48 -1.81
CA ASN A 415 13.26 -7.59 -2.44
C ASN A 415 13.89 -6.32 -3.03
N SER A 416 14.91 -5.78 -2.35
CA SER A 416 15.54 -4.51 -2.75
C SER A 416 16.28 -4.66 -4.06
N THR A 417 16.01 -3.76 -5.00
CA THR A 417 16.73 -3.68 -6.28
C THR A 417 18.13 -3.09 -6.05
N PRO A 418 19.20 -3.67 -6.58
CA PRO A 418 20.54 -3.07 -6.46
C PRO A 418 20.62 -1.73 -7.17
N ALA A 419 21.67 -0.96 -6.89
CA ALA A 419 21.97 0.30 -7.57
C ALA A 419 23.43 0.30 -8.06
N THR A 420 23.69 0.98 -9.18
CA THR A 420 25.04 1.16 -9.74
C THR A 420 25.23 2.55 -10.31
N ASP A 421 26.46 3.07 -10.21
CA ASP A 421 26.92 4.29 -10.88
C ASP A 421 27.84 4.00 -12.08
N GLY A 422 28.11 2.71 -12.35
CA GLY A 422 29.01 2.24 -13.40
C GLY A 422 30.43 1.91 -12.93
N GLU A 423 30.73 2.10 -11.66
CA GLU A 423 31.95 1.67 -10.98
C GLU A 423 31.63 0.76 -9.79
N HIS A 424 30.49 1.02 -9.14
CA HIS A 424 30.00 0.33 -7.94
C HIS A 424 28.67 -0.39 -8.20
N VAL A 425 28.46 -1.50 -7.52
CA VAL A 425 27.16 -2.20 -7.43
C VAL A 425 26.81 -2.38 -5.96
N VAL A 426 25.79 -1.67 -5.51
CA VAL A 426 25.32 -1.68 -4.12
C VAL A 426 24.06 -2.53 -4.01
N ALA A 427 24.03 -3.48 -3.08
CA ALA A 427 22.85 -4.29 -2.78
C ALA A 427 22.52 -4.29 -1.28
N VAL A 428 21.21 -4.38 -0.95
CA VAL A 428 20.69 -4.41 0.41
C VAL A 428 19.89 -5.69 0.63
N PHE A 429 20.17 -6.36 1.74
CA PHE A 429 19.47 -7.57 2.19
C PHE A 429 18.89 -7.33 3.59
N GLY A 430 17.71 -6.72 3.64
CA GLY A 430 17.11 -6.23 4.89
C GLY A 430 16.86 -7.30 5.94
N ALA A 431 16.54 -8.54 5.53
CA ALA A 431 16.28 -9.65 6.45
C ALA A 431 17.49 -10.09 7.30
N ILE A 432 18.68 -9.69 6.88
CA ILE A 432 19.95 -9.94 7.59
C ILE A 432 20.69 -8.64 7.90
N GLY A 433 20.09 -7.48 7.57
CA GLY A 433 20.66 -6.16 7.86
C GLY A 433 21.94 -5.81 7.11
N LEU A 434 22.19 -6.43 5.96
CA LEU A 434 23.45 -6.31 5.26
C LEU A 434 23.36 -5.39 4.04
N VAL A 435 24.27 -4.43 3.94
CA VAL A 435 24.53 -3.61 2.75
C VAL A 435 25.91 -3.95 2.22
N VAL A 436 26.02 -4.27 0.93
CA VAL A 436 27.27 -4.65 0.28
C VAL A 436 27.54 -3.81 -0.94
N CYS A 437 28.79 -3.53 -1.22
CA CYS A 437 29.25 -2.85 -2.42
C CYS A 437 30.33 -3.70 -3.10
N TYR A 438 30.12 -3.92 -4.39
CA TYR A 438 31.08 -4.62 -5.28
C TYR A 438 31.48 -3.68 -6.41
N ASP A 439 32.66 -3.94 -7.00
CA ASP A 439 32.97 -3.39 -8.32
C ASP A 439 32.20 -4.17 -9.44
N LEU A 440 32.29 -3.71 -10.67
CA LEU A 440 31.59 -4.35 -11.80
C LEU A 440 32.14 -5.77 -12.11
N ASP A 441 33.35 -6.11 -11.68
CA ASP A 441 33.97 -7.43 -11.84
C ASP A 441 33.60 -8.38 -10.68
N GLY A 442 32.81 -7.89 -9.72
CA GLY A 442 32.33 -8.63 -8.58
C GLY A 442 33.38 -8.77 -7.44
N THR A 443 34.33 -7.84 -7.35
CA THR A 443 35.21 -7.75 -6.18
C THR A 443 34.48 -7.00 -5.06
N LEU A 444 34.39 -7.60 -3.88
CA LEU A 444 33.82 -6.95 -2.71
C LEU A 444 34.70 -5.74 -2.31
N LEU A 445 34.12 -4.56 -2.28
CA LEU A 445 34.78 -3.32 -1.85
C LEU A 445 34.56 -3.07 -0.38
N TRP A 446 33.31 -3.15 0.08
CA TRP A 446 32.93 -3.05 1.49
C TRP A 446 31.60 -3.75 1.78
N GLU A 447 31.40 -4.07 3.05
CA GLU A 447 30.13 -4.53 3.62
C GLU A 447 29.85 -3.82 4.94
N VAL A 448 28.57 -3.54 5.22
CA VAL A 448 28.13 -2.84 6.45
C VAL A 448 26.88 -3.53 6.98
N ASP A 449 26.91 -3.85 8.28
CA ASP A 449 25.72 -4.26 9.04
C ASP A 449 24.99 -2.99 9.51
N VAL A 450 23.77 -2.80 9.00
CA VAL A 450 22.88 -1.67 9.34
C VAL A 450 21.79 -2.07 10.34
N GLY A 451 21.87 -3.28 10.85
CA GLY A 451 20.83 -3.90 11.65
C GLY A 451 19.70 -4.48 10.79
N VAL A 452 18.96 -5.41 11.36
CA VAL A 452 17.86 -6.06 10.66
C VAL A 452 16.78 -5.03 10.33
N LEU A 453 16.41 -4.94 9.05
CA LEU A 453 15.38 -4.04 8.57
C LEU A 453 14.03 -4.77 8.60
N ASP A 454 13.43 -4.83 9.79
CA ASP A 454 12.18 -5.52 10.04
C ASP A 454 11.00 -4.63 9.63
N SER A 455 10.38 -4.96 8.52
CA SER A 455 9.22 -4.25 8.00
C SER A 455 8.02 -5.18 7.92
N GLY A 456 6.86 -4.72 8.41
CA GLY A 456 5.68 -5.54 8.50
C GLY A 456 4.40 -4.74 8.68
N TRP A 457 3.40 -5.40 9.23
CA TRP A 457 2.10 -4.81 9.43
C TRP A 457 2.06 -3.96 10.70
N PHE A 458 1.67 -2.73 10.58
CA PHE A 458 1.63 -1.76 11.68
C PHE A 458 0.65 -2.11 12.83
N PHE A 459 -0.29 -3.03 12.59
CA PHE A 459 -1.21 -3.53 13.61
C PHE A 459 -0.62 -4.65 14.46
N ASP A 460 0.24 -5.47 13.89
CA ASP A 460 0.74 -6.68 14.51
C ASP A 460 2.22 -6.90 14.15
N PRO A 461 3.14 -6.58 15.07
CA PRO A 461 4.58 -6.70 14.82
C PRO A 461 5.05 -8.12 14.47
N ASP A 462 4.28 -9.18 14.79
CA ASP A 462 4.65 -10.55 14.39
C ASP A 462 4.31 -10.83 12.92
N VAL A 463 3.55 -9.94 12.27
CA VAL A 463 3.25 -10.02 10.85
C VAL A 463 4.29 -9.22 10.08
N GLN A 464 5.41 -9.88 9.80
CA GLN A 464 6.54 -9.32 9.06
C GLN A 464 6.38 -9.59 7.57
N TRP A 465 6.69 -8.62 6.73
CA TRP A 465 6.54 -8.71 5.28
C TRP A 465 7.86 -8.56 4.53
N GLY A 466 8.92 -8.24 5.24
CA GLY A 466 10.26 -8.04 4.72
C GLY A 466 10.48 -6.64 4.14
N HIS A 467 11.70 -6.14 4.27
CA HIS A 467 12.12 -4.85 3.74
C HIS A 467 12.19 -4.89 2.20
N SER A 468 11.80 -3.79 1.53
CA SER A 468 11.83 -3.72 0.05
C SER A 468 12.25 -2.36 -0.52
N SER A 469 12.48 -1.34 0.30
CA SER A 469 13.09 -0.10 -0.16
C SER A 469 14.47 -0.40 -0.78
N SER A 470 14.74 0.18 -1.94
CA SER A 470 15.99 -0.04 -2.66
C SER A 470 16.98 1.07 -2.33
N PRO A 471 18.29 0.79 -2.33
CA PRO A 471 19.31 1.83 -2.22
C PRO A 471 19.28 2.71 -3.47
N ILE A 472 19.66 3.97 -3.32
CA ILE A 472 19.97 4.87 -4.44
C ILE A 472 21.39 5.42 -4.27
N ILE A 473 22.06 5.68 -5.41
CA ILE A 473 23.37 6.32 -5.43
C ILE A 473 23.17 7.77 -5.92
N HIS A 474 23.66 8.73 -5.15
CA HIS A 474 23.59 10.15 -5.50
C HIS A 474 24.82 10.88 -4.97
N GLU A 475 25.57 11.53 -5.87
CA GLU A 475 26.75 12.38 -5.55
C GLU A 475 27.73 11.74 -4.55
N GLY A 476 28.10 10.45 -4.77
CA GLY A 476 29.04 9.72 -3.92
C GLY A 476 28.44 9.21 -2.59
N LEU A 477 27.12 9.25 -2.45
CA LEU A 477 26.39 8.72 -1.31
C LEU A 477 25.50 7.54 -1.72
N VAL A 478 25.42 6.53 -0.86
CA VAL A 478 24.41 5.48 -0.89
C VAL A 478 23.32 5.85 0.11
N ILE A 479 22.11 6.10 -0.36
CA ILE A 479 20.99 6.52 0.48
C ILE A 479 20.04 5.34 0.71
N LEU A 480 19.68 5.12 1.97
CA LEU A 480 18.81 4.04 2.44
C LEU A 480 17.61 4.62 3.18
N GLN A 481 16.39 4.29 2.76
CA GLN A 481 15.18 4.50 3.55
C GLN A 481 14.86 3.20 4.28
N ALA A 482 14.90 3.22 5.60
CA ALA A 482 14.69 2.09 6.49
C ALA A 482 13.51 2.39 7.42
N ASP A 483 12.29 2.24 6.89
CA ASP A 483 11.07 2.34 7.69
C ASP A 483 10.74 0.97 8.25
N THR A 484 10.97 0.78 9.54
CA THR A 484 10.90 -0.51 10.23
C THR A 484 9.83 -0.52 11.32
N GLN A 485 9.61 -1.68 11.93
CA GLN A 485 8.70 -1.81 13.05
C GLN A 485 9.29 -1.28 14.38
N GLU A 486 10.60 -1.12 14.46
CA GLU A 486 11.29 -0.62 15.67
C GLU A 486 11.62 0.88 15.54
N GLU A 487 12.65 1.23 14.77
CA GLU A 487 13.09 2.61 14.57
C GLU A 487 13.22 2.93 13.09
N SER A 488 12.37 3.78 12.58
CA SER A 488 12.42 4.22 11.20
C SER A 488 13.43 5.35 11.00
N TYR A 489 14.22 5.27 9.94
CA TYR A 489 15.22 6.27 9.60
C TYR A 489 15.47 6.36 8.09
N ILE A 490 16.11 7.45 7.66
CA ILE A 490 16.78 7.57 6.38
C ILE A 490 18.26 7.88 6.67
N ALA A 491 19.17 7.25 5.93
CA ALA A 491 20.60 7.42 6.13
C ALA A 491 21.36 7.48 4.82
N ALA A 492 22.50 8.15 4.83
CA ALA A 492 23.45 8.13 3.73
C ALA A 492 24.78 7.52 4.19
N LEU A 493 25.29 6.61 3.38
CA LEU A 493 26.64 6.04 3.53
C LEU A 493 27.55 6.60 2.44
N ASP A 494 28.80 6.80 2.75
CA ASP A 494 29.83 7.15 1.79
C ASP A 494 30.03 5.99 0.80
N LEU A 495 29.93 6.24 -0.48
CA LEU A 495 29.93 5.20 -1.52
C LEU A 495 31.25 4.44 -1.59
N GLU A 496 32.39 5.09 -1.30
CA GLU A 496 33.71 4.49 -1.37
C GLU A 496 34.04 3.59 -0.17
N SER A 497 33.48 3.90 1.00
CA SER A 497 33.88 3.25 2.25
C SER A 497 32.75 2.57 3.02
N GLY A 498 31.48 2.79 2.66
CA GLY A 498 30.32 2.30 3.39
C GLY A 498 30.08 2.98 4.75
N ARG A 499 30.90 3.98 5.14
CA ARG A 499 30.72 4.67 6.43
C ARG A 499 29.49 5.58 6.41
N GLU A 500 28.73 5.57 7.49
CA GLU A 500 27.60 6.48 7.65
C GLU A 500 28.08 7.95 7.66
N VAL A 501 27.49 8.77 6.79
CA VAL A 501 27.75 10.20 6.67
C VAL A 501 26.74 10.99 7.50
N TRP A 502 25.43 10.63 7.37
CA TRP A 502 24.37 11.20 8.15
C TRP A 502 23.22 10.21 8.31
N ARG A 503 22.42 10.41 9.36
CA ARG A 503 21.18 9.67 9.65
C ARG A 503 20.12 10.65 10.16
N ALA A 504 18.91 10.55 9.63
CA ALA A 504 17.75 11.26 10.11
C ALA A 504 16.70 10.28 10.61
N ILE A 505 16.33 10.40 11.89
CA ILE A 505 15.30 9.56 12.52
C ILE A 505 13.91 10.03 12.05
N ARG A 506 13.05 9.06 11.76
CA ARG A 506 11.66 9.24 11.33
C ARG A 506 10.73 8.68 12.41
N ALA A 507 10.76 9.28 13.60
CA ALA A 507 10.23 8.72 14.86
C ALA A 507 8.72 8.34 14.81
N ASP A 508 7.93 8.99 13.97
CA ASP A 508 6.48 8.79 13.79
C ASP A 508 6.14 7.96 12.54
N GLU A 509 7.16 7.44 11.85
CA GLU A 509 6.95 6.60 10.69
C GLU A 509 6.79 5.14 11.09
N ILE A 510 5.90 4.44 10.40
CA ILE A 510 5.75 2.99 10.50
C ILE A 510 6.43 2.33 9.30
N SER A 511 6.41 1.00 9.26
CA SER A 511 6.94 0.26 8.11
C SER A 511 6.32 0.72 6.81
N THR A 512 7.16 1.25 5.90
CA THR A 512 6.81 1.57 4.52
C THR A 512 7.82 0.92 3.58
N PHE A 513 7.51 0.89 2.27
CA PHE A 513 8.22 0.04 1.33
C PHE A 513 8.68 0.81 0.09
N ALA A 514 8.48 2.14 0.08
CA ALA A 514 8.87 2.99 -1.03
C ALA A 514 10.38 3.16 -1.13
N THR A 515 10.90 3.21 -2.34
CA THR A 515 12.27 3.63 -2.62
C THR A 515 12.33 5.15 -2.67
N PRO A 516 13.29 5.82 -2.00
CA PRO A 516 13.44 7.27 -2.10
C PRO A 516 13.93 7.68 -3.49
N THR A 517 13.71 8.94 -3.86
CA THR A 517 14.22 9.52 -5.12
C THR A 517 14.77 10.90 -4.88
N VAL A 518 15.75 11.33 -5.69
CA VAL A 518 16.28 12.69 -5.64
C VAL A 518 15.76 13.48 -6.85
N TYR A 519 14.98 14.52 -6.57
CA TYR A 519 14.67 15.55 -7.54
C TYR A 519 15.86 16.51 -7.65
N THR A 520 16.32 16.75 -8.85
CA THR A 520 17.41 17.70 -9.13
C THR A 520 16.84 18.88 -9.91
N GLY A 521 16.81 20.06 -9.32
CA GLY A 521 16.25 21.28 -9.91
C GLY A 521 17.13 22.50 -9.74
N SER A 522 16.70 23.63 -10.32
CA SER A 522 17.40 24.91 -10.22
C SER A 522 17.53 25.44 -8.79
N ASP A 523 16.59 25.06 -7.91
CA ASP A 523 16.51 25.54 -6.54
C ASP A 523 17.20 24.60 -5.54
N GLY A 524 17.93 23.60 -6.04
CA GLY A 524 18.65 22.59 -5.27
C GLY A 524 18.09 21.19 -5.45
N ASN A 525 18.75 20.23 -4.80
CA ASN A 525 18.35 18.83 -4.80
C ASN A 525 17.41 18.57 -3.62
N GLU A 526 16.39 17.75 -3.83
CA GLU A 526 15.45 17.31 -2.80
C GLU A 526 15.38 15.78 -2.79
N LEU A 527 15.79 15.15 -1.69
CA LEU A 527 15.63 13.72 -1.45
C LEU A 527 14.22 13.47 -0.91
N ILE A 528 13.39 12.82 -1.70
CA ILE A 528 11.98 12.66 -1.41
C ILE A 528 11.69 11.23 -0.99
N THR A 529 10.99 11.08 0.13
CA THR A 529 10.54 9.80 0.69
C THR A 529 9.03 9.75 0.70
N ASN A 530 8.47 8.59 0.40
CA ASN A 530 7.07 8.31 0.63
C ASN A 530 6.93 7.50 1.94
N GLY A 531 5.93 7.84 2.74
CA GLY A 531 5.66 7.23 4.04
C GLY A 531 4.25 7.62 4.51
N THR A 532 3.88 7.32 5.74
CA THR A 532 2.64 7.86 6.36
C THR A 532 2.64 9.39 6.32
N THR A 533 3.81 9.98 6.42
CA THR A 533 4.08 11.36 6.08
C THR A 533 5.08 11.40 4.94
N ILE A 534 4.73 12.07 3.85
CA ILE A 534 5.66 12.33 2.76
C ILE A 534 6.65 13.40 3.22
N ARG A 535 7.96 13.19 3.00
CA ARG A 535 9.00 14.14 3.42
C ARG A 535 10.03 14.35 2.34
N ALA A 536 10.58 15.54 2.28
CA ALA A 536 11.79 15.82 1.54
C ALA A 536 12.92 16.21 2.49
N TYR A 537 14.12 15.83 2.12
CA TYR A 537 15.36 16.10 2.85
C TYR A 537 16.40 16.71 1.91
N ASP A 538 17.35 17.42 2.47
CA ASP A 538 18.59 17.76 1.78
C ASP A 538 19.42 16.47 1.64
N PRO A 539 19.75 16.01 0.43
CA PRO A 539 20.45 14.73 0.26
C PRO A 539 21.89 14.73 0.80
N ALA A 540 22.51 15.90 0.94
CA ALA A 540 23.88 16.00 1.45
C ALA A 540 23.96 15.98 2.98
N THR A 541 22.89 16.42 3.67
CA THR A 541 22.91 16.61 5.13
C THR A 541 21.88 15.80 5.89
N GLY A 542 20.81 15.32 5.23
CA GLY A 542 19.68 14.67 5.88
C GLY A 542 18.73 15.64 6.60
N GLU A 543 18.92 16.96 6.46
CA GLU A 543 18.00 17.95 7.03
C GLU A 543 16.63 17.88 6.34
N GLN A 544 15.54 17.80 7.12
CA GLN A 544 14.20 17.79 6.56
C GLN A 544 13.83 19.15 5.99
N LEU A 545 13.46 19.20 4.71
CA LEU A 545 13.11 20.40 4.00
C LEU A 545 11.62 20.73 4.11
N TRP A 546 10.77 19.72 3.87
CA TRP A 546 9.31 19.86 3.97
C TRP A 546 8.64 18.54 4.33
N ALA A 547 7.37 18.61 4.75
CA ALA A 547 6.49 17.50 5.00
C ALA A 547 5.13 17.73 4.33
N LEU A 548 4.41 16.65 3.98
CA LEU A 548 3.09 16.69 3.36
C LEU A 548 2.25 15.50 3.85
N GLY A 549 1.05 15.79 4.31
CA GLY A 549 0.02 14.83 4.72
C GLY A 549 -1.40 15.32 4.42
N PRO A 550 -2.44 14.49 4.67
CA PRO A 550 -2.32 13.09 5.07
C PRO A 550 -1.93 12.15 3.94
N ASN A 551 -1.30 11.02 4.26
CA ASN A 551 -1.01 9.96 3.33
C ASN A 551 -1.58 8.63 3.83
N SER A 552 -1.30 7.55 3.13
CA SER A 552 -1.74 6.20 3.47
C SER A 552 -0.73 5.53 4.41
N GLU A 553 -1.20 4.64 5.30
CA GLU A 553 -0.36 3.97 6.30
C GLU A 553 0.71 3.07 5.68
N LEU A 554 0.43 2.36 4.61
CA LEU A 554 1.40 1.52 3.92
C LEU A 554 1.76 2.14 2.58
N ALA A 555 2.70 3.08 2.58
CA ALA A 555 3.22 3.66 1.36
C ALA A 555 4.24 2.73 0.69
N ILE A 556 3.97 2.35 -0.56
CA ILE A 556 4.82 1.47 -1.38
C ILE A 556 5.32 2.19 -2.63
N ALA A 557 4.45 2.99 -3.23
CA ALA A 557 4.78 3.69 -4.47
C ALA A 557 5.91 4.70 -4.26
N THR A 558 6.90 4.63 -5.13
CA THR A 558 8.06 5.52 -5.14
C THR A 558 7.68 6.91 -5.65
N PRO A 559 8.20 8.00 -5.08
CA PRO A 559 8.07 9.34 -5.64
C PRO A 559 8.63 9.39 -7.06
N ILE A 560 7.90 10.00 -7.99
CA ILE A 560 8.34 10.19 -9.37
C ILE A 560 8.20 11.65 -9.74
N PHE A 561 8.92 12.09 -10.78
CA PHE A 561 8.80 13.46 -11.24
C PHE A 561 8.93 13.58 -12.75
N SER A 562 8.38 14.65 -13.30
CA SER A 562 8.53 15.05 -14.68
C SER A 562 8.45 16.56 -14.75
N ASP A 563 9.32 17.18 -15.55
CA ASP A 563 9.49 18.61 -15.58
C ASP A 563 9.70 19.18 -14.15
N ASP A 564 8.95 20.19 -13.75
CA ASP A 564 9.03 20.83 -12.44
C ASP A 564 7.92 20.36 -11.48
N VAL A 565 7.48 19.10 -11.58
CA VAL A 565 6.43 18.54 -10.72
C VAL A 565 6.83 17.18 -10.18
N ILE A 566 6.66 17.00 -8.88
CA ILE A 566 6.83 15.75 -8.14
C ILE A 566 5.46 15.11 -7.94
N TYR A 567 5.31 13.86 -8.36
CA TYR A 567 4.07 13.10 -8.18
C TYR A 567 4.25 12.05 -7.10
N LEU A 568 3.32 12.04 -6.17
CA LEU A 568 3.32 11.20 -4.97
C LEU A 568 1.98 10.50 -4.85
N THR A 569 1.99 9.23 -4.52
CA THR A 569 0.76 8.47 -4.35
C THR A 569 0.93 7.35 -3.33
N ALA A 570 -0.17 7.02 -2.68
CA ALA A 570 -0.30 5.79 -1.91
C ALA A 570 -1.73 5.25 -2.06
N GLY A 571 -1.92 3.98 -1.82
CA GLY A 571 -3.19 3.33 -2.18
C GLY A 571 -3.76 2.38 -1.15
N TYR A 572 -3.17 2.30 0.05
CA TYR A 572 -3.74 1.53 1.14
C TYR A 572 -4.93 2.29 1.76
N PRO A 573 -6.08 1.63 2.01
CA PRO A 573 -7.23 2.33 2.56
C PRO A 573 -6.94 2.89 3.97
N PRO A 574 -7.69 3.90 4.44
CA PRO A 574 -8.86 4.52 3.79
C PRO A 574 -8.50 5.63 2.79
N VAL A 575 -7.33 6.24 2.92
CA VAL A 575 -6.90 7.40 2.11
C VAL A 575 -6.03 6.91 0.96
N ARG A 576 -6.35 7.33 -0.27
CA ARG A 576 -5.61 6.93 -1.48
C ARG A 576 -5.24 8.16 -2.30
N PRO A 577 -4.32 8.97 -1.79
CA PRO A 577 -4.02 10.26 -2.41
C PRO A 577 -3.20 10.12 -3.70
N VAL A 578 -3.33 11.13 -4.54
CA VAL A 578 -2.37 11.50 -5.56
C VAL A 578 -2.09 12.97 -5.37
N TYR A 579 -0.84 13.34 -5.22
CA TYR A 579 -0.38 14.72 -5.11
C TYR A 579 0.54 15.05 -6.28
N ALA A 580 0.40 16.26 -6.82
CA ALA A 580 1.35 16.89 -7.72
C ALA A 580 1.96 18.10 -7.00
N VAL A 581 3.22 18.00 -6.60
CA VAL A 581 3.91 18.99 -5.75
C VAL A 581 4.94 19.76 -6.57
N ARG A 582 4.98 21.08 -6.39
CA ARG A 582 6.03 21.91 -6.95
C ARG A 582 7.25 21.85 -6.03
N PRO A 583 8.46 21.61 -6.55
CA PRO A 583 9.68 21.62 -5.74
C PRO A 583 10.02 23.03 -5.21
N GLY A 584 11.02 23.12 -4.34
CA GLY A 584 11.54 24.40 -3.83
C GLY A 584 10.82 24.95 -2.59
N HIS A 585 9.75 24.31 -2.14
CA HIS A 585 9.01 24.72 -0.94
C HIS A 585 9.66 24.20 0.36
N ARG A 586 9.27 24.76 1.50
CA ARG A 586 9.79 24.42 2.83
C ARG A 586 8.68 24.37 3.87
N GLY A 587 8.88 23.55 4.91
CA GLY A 587 7.97 23.44 6.05
C GLY A 587 6.82 22.45 5.79
N ASP A 588 5.66 22.70 6.42
CA ASP A 588 4.47 21.85 6.25
C ASP A 588 3.67 22.30 5.02
N LEU A 589 3.56 21.40 4.04
CA LEU A 589 2.84 21.63 2.77
C LEU A 589 1.43 21.04 2.79
N SER A 590 0.98 20.49 3.93
CA SER A 590 -0.31 19.83 4.05
C SER A 590 -1.47 20.75 3.68
N LEU A 591 -2.43 20.21 2.96
CA LEU A 591 -3.59 20.96 2.50
C LEU A 591 -4.59 21.17 3.64
N ILE A 592 -5.11 22.37 3.77
CA ILE A 592 -6.05 22.76 4.81
C ILE A 592 -7.49 22.49 4.34
N ASP A 593 -8.31 21.88 5.21
CA ASP A 593 -9.77 21.78 5.13
C ASP A 593 -10.39 21.54 3.74
N GLY A 594 -10.01 20.41 3.12
CA GLY A 594 -10.61 19.97 1.85
C GLY A 594 -10.12 20.73 0.62
N ALA A 595 -9.08 21.57 0.75
CA ALA A 595 -8.37 22.12 -0.40
C ALA A 595 -7.74 21.00 -1.22
N THR A 596 -7.73 21.17 -2.54
CA THR A 596 -7.08 20.23 -3.48
C THR A 596 -5.82 20.80 -4.12
N ALA A 597 -5.49 22.05 -3.82
CA ALA A 597 -4.32 22.75 -4.34
C ALA A 597 -3.86 23.86 -3.38
N SER A 598 -2.60 24.25 -3.50
CA SER A 598 -1.97 25.39 -2.80
C SER A 598 -0.82 25.94 -3.68
N ASP A 599 -0.03 26.89 -3.16
CA ASP A 599 1.18 27.34 -3.87
C ASP A 599 2.17 26.19 -4.07
N ALA A 600 2.30 25.28 -3.10
CA ALA A 600 3.19 24.12 -3.15
C ALA A 600 2.56 22.92 -3.89
N VAL A 601 1.25 22.68 -3.71
CA VAL A 601 0.54 21.55 -4.32
C VAL A 601 -0.21 22.05 -5.54
N ALA A 602 0.22 21.64 -6.74
CA ALA A 602 -0.41 22.02 -8.00
C ALA A 602 -1.85 21.49 -8.10
N TRP A 603 -2.03 20.23 -7.75
CA TRP A 603 -3.33 19.58 -7.63
C TRP A 603 -3.21 18.32 -6.75
N SER A 604 -4.32 17.88 -6.22
CA SER A 604 -4.41 16.61 -5.50
C SER A 604 -5.79 15.96 -5.62
N THR A 605 -5.84 14.67 -5.35
CA THR A 605 -7.08 13.91 -5.18
C THR A 605 -6.91 12.88 -4.08
N ASN A 606 -7.94 12.66 -3.28
CA ASN A 606 -7.94 11.65 -2.21
C ASN A 606 -8.34 10.25 -2.68
N ARG A 607 -8.62 10.09 -3.99
CA ARG A 607 -9.10 8.83 -4.60
C ARG A 607 -8.39 8.60 -5.93
N GLY A 608 -7.69 7.49 -6.06
CA GLY A 608 -7.03 7.14 -7.32
C GLY A 608 -5.57 6.74 -7.16
N GLY A 609 -5.04 6.89 -5.96
CA GLY A 609 -3.69 6.44 -5.63
C GLY A 609 -3.52 4.93 -5.80
N THR A 610 -2.31 4.53 -6.13
CA THR A 610 -1.91 3.13 -6.34
C THR A 610 -1.37 2.53 -5.06
N TYR A 611 -1.68 1.26 -4.80
CA TYR A 611 -1.18 0.57 -3.60
C TYR A 611 0.24 0.03 -3.82
N VAL A 612 0.44 -0.88 -4.76
CA VAL A 612 1.74 -1.51 -4.99
C VAL A 612 2.48 -0.91 -6.19
N PRO A 613 1.94 -0.89 -7.42
CA PRO A 613 2.67 -0.36 -8.56
C PRO A 613 2.93 1.14 -8.42
N THR A 614 4.16 1.57 -8.56
CA THR A 614 4.50 2.99 -8.72
C THR A 614 3.91 3.50 -10.03
N PRO A 615 3.26 4.68 -10.05
CA PRO A 615 2.74 5.27 -11.28
C PRO A 615 3.86 5.65 -12.26
N ILE A 616 3.47 6.07 -13.45
CA ILE A 616 4.42 6.59 -14.45
C ILE A 616 3.90 7.89 -15.05
N VAL A 617 4.78 8.88 -15.14
CA VAL A 617 4.51 10.11 -15.91
C VAL A 617 5.20 9.99 -17.26
N TYR A 618 4.41 10.10 -18.31
CA TYR A 618 4.95 9.96 -19.64
C TYR A 618 4.14 10.75 -20.67
N ARG A 619 4.83 11.56 -21.47
CA ARG A 619 4.24 12.39 -22.53
C ARG A 619 3.06 13.25 -22.07
N GLY A 620 3.25 13.95 -20.94
CA GLY A 620 2.25 14.86 -20.38
C GLY A 620 1.08 14.20 -19.65
N HIS A 621 1.12 12.87 -19.45
CA HIS A 621 0.09 12.13 -18.74
C HIS A 621 0.66 11.38 -17.55
N LEU A 622 -0.12 11.32 -16.44
CA LEU A 622 0.15 10.47 -15.30
C LEU A 622 -0.72 9.21 -15.40
N TYR A 623 -0.10 8.06 -15.42
CA TYR A 623 -0.78 6.77 -15.47
C TYR A 623 -0.66 6.07 -14.12
N THR A 624 -1.80 5.84 -13.46
CA THR A 624 -1.88 5.05 -12.23
C THR A 624 -2.48 3.69 -12.53
N ASN A 625 -1.74 2.61 -12.24
CA ASN A 625 -2.22 1.25 -12.38
C ASN A 625 -2.46 0.64 -11.00
N ALA A 626 -3.71 0.44 -10.63
CA ALA A 626 -4.03 -0.24 -9.39
C ALA A 626 -3.66 -1.74 -9.49
N ASN A 627 -3.35 -2.36 -8.34
CA ASN A 627 -2.98 -3.78 -8.25
C ASN A 627 -4.01 -4.77 -8.83
N ASN A 628 -5.24 -4.33 -9.11
CA ASN A 628 -6.31 -5.10 -9.77
C ASN A 628 -6.46 -4.80 -11.27
N GLY A 629 -5.49 -4.14 -11.89
CA GLY A 629 -5.49 -3.79 -13.31
C GLY A 629 -6.38 -2.60 -13.69
N ARG A 630 -6.87 -1.81 -12.72
CA ARG A 630 -7.58 -0.56 -13.04
C ARG A 630 -6.56 0.53 -13.38
N LEU A 631 -6.49 0.88 -14.66
CA LEU A 631 -5.67 1.97 -15.18
C LEU A 631 -6.46 3.28 -15.18
N THR A 632 -5.88 4.35 -14.65
CA THR A 632 -6.38 5.71 -14.80
C THR A 632 -5.28 6.56 -15.43
N CYS A 633 -5.64 7.28 -16.48
CA CYS A 633 -4.80 8.27 -17.14
C CYS A 633 -5.29 9.66 -16.72
N TYR A 634 -4.38 10.47 -16.21
CA TYR A 634 -4.63 11.87 -15.87
C TYR A 634 -3.84 12.77 -16.81
N ASP A 635 -4.33 13.96 -17.09
CA ASP A 635 -3.47 15.06 -17.51
C ASP A 635 -2.52 15.37 -16.35
N ALA A 636 -1.24 15.25 -16.57
CA ALA A 636 -0.23 15.33 -15.51
C ALA A 636 -0.19 16.71 -14.85
N ARG A 637 -0.49 17.78 -15.60
CA ARG A 637 -0.43 19.16 -15.14
C ARG A 637 -1.67 19.59 -14.34
N THR A 638 -2.86 19.07 -14.71
CA THR A 638 -4.13 19.51 -14.13
C THR A 638 -4.76 18.52 -13.17
N GLY A 639 -4.38 17.23 -13.26
CA GLY A 639 -5.01 16.14 -12.51
C GLY A 639 -6.38 15.72 -13.06
N GLU A 640 -6.80 16.28 -14.18
CA GLU A 640 -8.05 15.87 -14.84
C GLU A 640 -7.92 14.45 -15.39
N ILE A 641 -8.99 13.66 -15.22
CA ILE A 641 -9.00 12.28 -15.70
C ILE A 641 -9.28 12.26 -17.17
N VAL A 642 -8.31 11.79 -17.97
CA VAL A 642 -8.43 11.63 -19.42
C VAL A 642 -9.24 10.37 -19.75
N TYR A 643 -8.87 9.23 -19.12
CA TYR A 643 -9.65 8.00 -19.24
C TYR A 643 -9.43 7.05 -18.06
N ARG A 644 -10.35 6.11 -17.90
CA ARG A 644 -10.22 4.93 -17.03
C ARG A 644 -10.51 3.68 -17.80
N ARG A 645 -9.64 2.66 -17.68
CA ARG A 645 -9.79 1.35 -18.32
C ARG A 645 -9.31 0.25 -17.39
N ARG A 646 -9.67 -0.97 -17.72
CA ARG A 646 -9.07 -2.17 -17.13
C ARG A 646 -8.09 -2.75 -18.13
N ILE A 647 -6.85 -2.99 -17.70
CA ILE A 647 -5.86 -3.77 -18.43
C ILE A 647 -5.94 -5.24 -18.00
N GLY A 648 -5.74 -6.14 -18.94
CA GLY A 648 -5.89 -7.57 -18.70
C GLY A 648 -7.33 -8.03 -18.45
N GLY A 649 -7.46 -9.28 -18.06
CA GLY A 649 -8.73 -9.92 -17.73
C GLY A 649 -9.27 -9.53 -16.35
N VAL A 650 -10.47 -10.01 -16.03
CA VAL A 650 -11.02 -9.95 -14.67
C VAL A 650 -10.23 -10.92 -13.79
N GLY A 651 -9.65 -10.41 -12.70
CA GLY A 651 -8.88 -11.22 -11.73
C GLY A 651 -7.37 -11.08 -11.84
N GLY A 652 -6.83 -10.41 -12.87
CA GLY A 652 -5.40 -10.14 -12.99
C GLY A 652 -4.86 -9.31 -11.82
N SER A 653 -3.65 -9.62 -11.37
CA SER A 653 -2.95 -8.94 -10.28
C SER A 653 -1.68 -8.28 -10.79
N TYR A 654 -1.36 -7.10 -10.25
CA TYR A 654 -0.20 -6.31 -10.66
C TYR A 654 0.60 -5.86 -9.43
N SER A 655 1.83 -6.33 -9.34
CA SER A 655 2.83 -5.88 -8.36
C SER A 655 3.95 -5.09 -9.03
N ALA A 656 4.36 -5.50 -10.24
CA ALA A 656 5.34 -4.77 -11.03
C ALA A 656 4.83 -3.38 -11.43
N SER A 657 5.69 -2.38 -11.28
CA SER A 657 5.43 -1.02 -11.76
C SER A 657 5.61 -0.93 -13.27
N PRO A 658 4.82 -0.11 -13.98
CA PRO A 658 4.94 0.04 -15.43
C PRO A 658 6.26 0.72 -15.83
N VAL A 659 6.71 0.42 -17.03
CA VAL A 659 7.78 1.13 -17.71
C VAL A 659 7.29 1.67 -19.05
N ALA A 660 7.96 2.69 -19.58
CA ALA A 660 7.61 3.32 -20.85
C ALA A 660 8.83 3.41 -21.78
N ALA A 661 8.60 3.19 -23.06
CA ALA A 661 9.59 3.40 -24.11
C ALA A 661 8.89 3.72 -25.44
N ASP A 662 9.38 4.70 -26.17
CA ASP A 662 9.00 5.02 -27.55
C ASP A 662 7.50 5.11 -27.82
N GLY A 663 6.78 5.77 -26.91
CA GLY A 663 5.33 5.97 -27.01
C GLY A 663 4.50 4.75 -26.55
N LYS A 664 5.12 3.78 -25.93
CA LYS A 664 4.49 2.57 -25.40
C LYS A 664 4.62 2.52 -23.88
N LEU A 665 3.61 1.95 -23.22
CA LEU A 665 3.57 1.64 -21.80
C LEU A 665 3.49 0.12 -21.65
N TYR A 666 4.28 -0.44 -20.75
CA TYR A 666 4.34 -1.87 -20.48
C TYR A 666 3.83 -2.15 -19.08
N PHE A 667 2.72 -2.88 -18.97
CA PHE A 667 2.10 -3.25 -17.69
C PHE A 667 2.22 -4.78 -17.54
N THR A 668 3.09 -5.21 -16.65
CA THR A 668 3.34 -6.65 -16.43
C THR A 668 2.51 -7.15 -15.25
N SER A 669 1.71 -8.19 -15.46
CA SER A 669 0.91 -8.85 -14.43
C SER A 669 1.74 -9.85 -13.63
N GLU A 670 1.25 -10.26 -12.47
CA GLU A 670 1.87 -11.30 -11.64
C GLU A 670 1.86 -12.67 -12.31
N GLU A 671 0.90 -12.91 -13.21
CA GLU A 671 0.79 -14.13 -13.99
C GLU A 671 1.80 -14.20 -15.15
N GLY A 672 2.56 -13.12 -15.40
CA GLY A 672 3.60 -13.05 -16.43
C GLY A 672 3.13 -12.48 -17.77
N ASP A 673 1.92 -11.96 -17.83
CA ASP A 673 1.43 -11.27 -19.03
C ASP A 673 1.85 -9.80 -19.01
N THR A 674 2.37 -9.29 -20.12
CA THR A 674 2.68 -7.89 -20.30
C THR A 674 1.76 -7.27 -21.35
N HIS A 675 0.97 -6.30 -20.92
CA HIS A 675 0.09 -5.53 -21.79
C HIS A 675 0.81 -4.28 -22.27
N VAL A 676 1.03 -4.18 -23.58
CA VAL A 676 1.66 -3.02 -24.21
C VAL A 676 0.57 -2.07 -24.66
N VAL A 677 0.55 -0.88 -24.11
CA VAL A 677 -0.47 0.14 -24.36
C VAL A 677 0.17 1.38 -24.99
N ARG A 678 -0.49 1.98 -25.97
CA ARG A 678 -0.05 3.26 -26.55
C ARG A 678 -0.16 4.36 -25.51
N ALA A 679 0.89 5.13 -25.30
CA ALA A 679 0.84 6.32 -24.47
C ALA A 679 0.11 7.46 -25.18
N GLY A 680 -0.77 8.16 -24.47
CA GLY A 680 -1.53 9.29 -24.99
C GLY A 680 -2.94 9.40 -24.41
N PRO A 681 -3.76 10.32 -24.94
CA PRO A 681 -5.09 10.62 -24.43
C PRO A 681 -6.14 9.54 -24.75
N GLU A 682 -5.84 8.60 -25.63
CA GLU A 682 -6.75 7.50 -25.99
C GLU A 682 -6.13 6.15 -25.59
N TYR A 683 -6.95 5.27 -25.00
CA TYR A 683 -6.51 3.94 -24.66
C TYR A 683 -6.47 3.03 -25.90
N GLU A 684 -5.30 2.52 -26.23
CA GLU A 684 -5.11 1.53 -27.28
C GLU A 684 -4.17 0.41 -26.78
N LEU A 685 -4.70 -0.81 -26.70
CA LEU A 685 -3.91 -2.01 -26.42
C LEU A 685 -3.20 -2.44 -27.71
N LEU A 686 -1.87 -2.39 -27.73
CA LEU A 686 -1.06 -2.75 -28.89
C LEU A 686 -0.76 -4.25 -28.95
N ALA A 687 -0.44 -4.84 -27.80
CA ALA A 687 -0.12 -6.25 -27.67
C ALA A 687 -0.38 -6.77 -26.26
N THR A 688 -0.55 -8.07 -26.14
CA THR A 688 -0.46 -8.81 -24.89
C THR A 688 0.53 -9.95 -25.11
N ASN A 689 1.60 -9.95 -24.34
CA ASN A 689 2.71 -10.88 -24.45
C ASN A 689 2.84 -11.67 -23.15
N THR A 690 3.40 -12.88 -23.20
CA THR A 690 3.61 -13.67 -21.99
C THR A 690 5.04 -14.18 -21.88
N VAL A 691 5.51 -14.31 -20.64
CA VAL A 691 6.74 -15.05 -20.31
C VAL A 691 6.45 -16.41 -19.66
N GLY A 692 5.16 -16.71 -19.37
CA GLY A 692 4.69 -18.00 -18.86
C GLY A 692 5.14 -18.32 -17.44
N GLU A 693 5.64 -17.34 -16.69
CA GLU A 693 6.13 -17.49 -15.32
C GLU A 693 5.68 -16.29 -14.46
N ILE A 694 5.61 -16.49 -13.15
CA ILE A 694 5.27 -15.42 -12.19
C ILE A 694 6.29 -14.28 -12.27
N VAL A 695 5.79 -13.04 -12.34
CA VAL A 695 6.59 -11.81 -12.37
C VAL A 695 6.17 -10.88 -11.25
N MET A 696 7.08 -10.60 -10.33
CA MET A 696 6.88 -9.61 -9.25
C MET A 696 7.74 -8.35 -9.44
N ALA A 697 8.86 -8.51 -10.15
CA ALA A 697 9.85 -7.46 -10.39
C ALA A 697 9.45 -6.52 -11.53
N ASN A 698 9.88 -5.26 -11.44
CA ASN A 698 9.73 -4.32 -12.55
C ASN A 698 10.64 -4.70 -13.72
N PRO A 699 10.20 -4.55 -14.97
CA PRO A 699 11.08 -4.67 -16.13
C PRO A 699 12.16 -3.57 -16.16
N ALA A 700 13.27 -3.86 -16.82
CA ALA A 700 14.31 -2.89 -17.16
C ALA A 700 14.43 -2.74 -18.67
N VAL A 701 14.81 -1.56 -19.16
CA VAL A 701 14.95 -1.29 -20.61
C VAL A 701 16.30 -0.64 -20.88
N SER A 702 17.06 -1.20 -21.82
CA SER A 702 18.34 -0.63 -22.26
C SER A 702 18.67 -1.05 -23.69
N ASP A 703 18.87 -0.06 -24.57
CA ASP A 703 19.37 -0.22 -25.94
C ASP A 703 18.69 -1.39 -26.69
N GLY A 704 17.39 -1.28 -26.88
CA GLY A 704 16.58 -2.27 -27.63
C GLY A 704 16.19 -3.52 -26.85
N MET A 705 16.67 -3.68 -25.64
CA MET A 705 16.40 -4.86 -24.81
C MET A 705 15.50 -4.54 -23.65
N LEU A 706 14.41 -5.28 -23.53
CA LEU A 706 13.58 -5.34 -22.34
C LEU A 706 14.03 -6.56 -21.51
N VAL A 707 14.40 -6.34 -20.26
CA VAL A 707 14.83 -7.40 -19.34
C VAL A 707 13.76 -7.63 -18.29
N ILE A 708 13.25 -8.86 -18.21
CA ILE A 708 12.21 -9.27 -17.25
C ILE A 708 12.75 -10.33 -16.31
N ARG A 709 12.65 -10.09 -15.00
CA ARG A 709 12.91 -11.07 -13.94
C ARG A 709 11.62 -11.80 -13.61
N THR A 710 11.61 -13.10 -13.79
CA THR A 710 10.53 -14.01 -13.34
C THR A 710 10.92 -14.72 -12.05
N GLN A 711 10.05 -15.57 -11.52
CA GLN A 711 10.35 -16.38 -10.36
C GLN A 711 11.62 -17.23 -10.54
N GLY A 712 11.80 -17.86 -11.69
CA GLY A 712 12.90 -18.80 -11.94
C GLY A 712 13.96 -18.34 -12.94
N HIS A 713 13.72 -17.26 -13.68
CA HIS A 713 14.58 -16.87 -14.80
C HIS A 713 14.73 -15.35 -14.94
N VAL A 714 15.71 -14.97 -15.71
CA VAL A 714 15.83 -13.64 -16.33
C VAL A 714 15.72 -13.79 -17.83
N TYR A 715 14.87 -12.98 -18.45
CA TYR A 715 14.66 -12.95 -19.90
C TYR A 715 15.25 -11.67 -20.49
N GLY A 716 15.97 -11.78 -21.58
CA GLY A 716 16.30 -10.67 -22.48
C GLY A 716 15.38 -10.74 -23.70
N ILE A 717 14.63 -9.69 -23.95
CA ILE A 717 13.62 -9.59 -25.01
C ILE A 717 14.04 -8.45 -25.94
N ALA A 718 14.19 -8.74 -27.23
CA ALA A 718 14.61 -7.79 -28.26
C ALA A 718 14.01 -8.17 -29.62
N GLU A 719 13.65 -7.15 -30.44
CA GLU A 719 13.21 -7.31 -31.84
C GLU A 719 14.41 -7.44 -32.79
#